data_1b8adb21d49eeed369f6e7be538aed19
#
_entry.id   1b8adb21d49eeed369f6e7be538aed19
#
_cell.length_a   1.000
_cell.length_b   1.000
_cell.length_c   1.000
_cell.angle_alpha   90.00
_cell.angle_beta   90.00
_cell.angle_gamma   90.00
#
_symmetry.space_group_name_H-M   'P 1'
#
loop_
_entity.id
_entity.type
_entity.pdbx_description
1 polymer ?
#
loop_
_entity_poly.entity_id
_entity_poly.type
_entity_poly.pdbx_seq_one_letter_code
_entity_poly.pdbx_strand_id
1 'polypeptide(L)'
;MLSALTPLFRPGRIAVIGASANPEKMGFQIFRNILDAGFSGEVVPVNPKGEVILGLPSVRSASEIPEGTDLAVVIIPAKLVPATMLQLGERKVRSAIVITGGFAESGEEGAALQEELVRNAGGGGIRVIGPNCQGVNYPYHGVCASWPLITRRGEIAIVSQSGTVGAALIDWASEDRIGFSAFVSMGNRADVDEADLIAYFADDPNVKVVALYIEGVKDAGKFLSAVRKCRKPIVIFKAGRTEQGRKAAESHTRSLAGKDEIYDAVFRQFGVHRASTLEELYDFSKALAYLPPPAGPNMLIVTSSGGSAIIATDVAEEEGFRVSSLPPELAGRLREILPAHCIVGNPLDLTGDTDAQRYRSVLAAAEGHYDVVMTIFGDPIPGASEVIRPGKCDLVCYLGGADVEREERGKMHEKKIAVFPTPERAVKALSCYARFDRNTFPTDRAVAVSTEKPPESLRAMTPAESMAFLAGNGFPVTSAHPAGSEQEAVAAARRIGFPVTVKMNSPDVTHKTDVGGVILDVPDEEGVRKAYRRIAEAAGRIGARDGGVLVAAMAPPGQEVIVGVTKDLQFGHAVMFGLGGIMVEVMKDVSFRIVPLSGKDAVEMTSEIRGARALTGVRGRTPADVAAVRDLLVRVSDLVSRHPGIEEMDLNPVIVHEKGLIVADARVVLAEERR
;
A
#
# COMPACT_ATOMS: atom_id res chain seq x y z
N MET A 1 15.80 12.75 -21.03
CA MET A 1 14.73 12.86 -22.05
C MET A 1 13.50 13.45 -21.38
N LEU A 2 12.81 14.41 -22.04
CA LEU A 2 11.55 14.94 -21.54
C LEU A 2 10.52 13.80 -21.53
N SER A 3 9.85 13.59 -20.40
CA SER A 3 8.79 12.57 -20.27
C SER A 3 7.62 12.92 -21.21
N ALA A 4 6.94 11.90 -21.74
CA ALA A 4 5.71 12.07 -22.53
C ALA A 4 4.59 12.80 -21.76
N LEU A 5 4.69 12.88 -20.42
CA LEU A 5 3.74 13.60 -19.56
C LEU A 5 4.13 15.08 -19.31
N THR A 6 5.30 15.52 -19.77
CA THR A 6 5.72 16.92 -19.57
C THR A 6 4.67 17.95 -20.06
N PRO A 7 3.97 17.75 -21.19
CA PRO A 7 2.94 18.69 -21.64
C PRO A 7 1.72 18.80 -20.69
N LEU A 8 1.46 17.81 -19.85
CA LEU A 8 0.40 17.88 -18.83
C LEU A 8 0.72 18.87 -17.71
N PHE A 9 1.99 18.95 -17.31
CA PHE A 9 2.42 19.71 -16.15
C PHE A 9 3.14 21.01 -16.51
N ARG A 10 3.76 21.09 -17.69
CA ARG A 10 4.55 22.23 -18.15
C ARG A 10 4.21 22.60 -19.61
N PRO A 11 2.93 22.87 -19.89
CA PRO A 11 2.53 23.29 -21.23
C PRO A 11 3.01 24.73 -21.53
N GLY A 12 3.29 25.03 -22.78
CA GLY A 12 3.44 26.40 -23.26
C GLY A 12 2.10 27.01 -23.72
N ARG A 13 1.18 26.13 -24.17
CA ARG A 13 -0.17 26.52 -24.61
C ARG A 13 -1.22 25.56 -24.15
N ILE A 14 -2.34 26.08 -23.61
CA ILE A 14 -3.50 25.32 -23.15
C ILE A 14 -4.73 25.69 -23.98
N ALA A 15 -5.42 24.70 -24.57
CA ALA A 15 -6.74 24.91 -25.16
C ALA A 15 -7.84 24.41 -24.22
N VAL A 16 -8.89 25.18 -23.99
CA VAL A 16 -10.02 24.78 -23.13
C VAL A 16 -11.25 24.51 -23.99
N ILE A 17 -11.51 23.25 -24.29
CA ILE A 17 -12.61 22.77 -25.13
C ILE A 17 -13.89 22.72 -24.31
N GLY A 18 -14.85 23.60 -24.64
CA GLY A 18 -16.06 23.76 -23.84
C GLY A 18 -15.97 24.93 -22.85
N ALA A 19 -15.04 25.84 -23.04
CA ALA A 19 -14.99 27.11 -22.31
C ALA A 19 -16.36 27.83 -22.44
N SER A 20 -16.78 28.54 -21.38
CA SER A 20 -18.09 29.18 -21.32
C SER A 20 -18.00 30.58 -20.73
N ALA A 21 -18.85 31.51 -21.23
CA ALA A 21 -19.03 32.81 -20.60
C ALA A 21 -19.99 32.78 -19.39
N ASN A 22 -20.72 31.68 -19.19
CA ASN A 22 -21.63 31.52 -18.06
C ASN A 22 -20.87 31.09 -16.80
N PRO A 23 -20.85 31.91 -15.71
CA PRO A 23 -20.12 31.62 -14.46
C PRO A 23 -20.58 30.34 -13.74
N GLU A 24 -21.79 29.88 -13.94
CA GLU A 24 -22.34 28.66 -13.33
C GLU A 24 -21.82 27.38 -13.98
N LYS A 25 -21.22 27.48 -15.18
CA LYS A 25 -20.71 26.31 -15.90
C LYS A 25 -19.28 25.98 -15.49
N MET A 26 -18.99 24.70 -15.37
CA MET A 26 -17.64 24.18 -15.08
C MET A 26 -16.59 24.68 -16.08
N GLY A 27 -16.94 24.80 -17.35
CA GLY A 27 -16.06 25.35 -18.39
C GLY A 27 -15.64 26.81 -18.16
N PHE A 28 -16.48 27.62 -17.48
CA PHE A 28 -16.09 28.96 -17.04
C PHE A 28 -15.14 28.89 -15.84
N GLN A 29 -15.49 28.07 -14.84
CA GLN A 29 -14.71 27.99 -13.59
C GLN A 29 -13.29 27.48 -13.84
N ILE A 30 -13.13 26.42 -14.62
CA ILE A 30 -11.81 25.88 -14.96
C ILE A 30 -11.01 26.87 -15.82
N PHE A 31 -11.64 27.49 -16.80
CA PHE A 31 -10.98 28.49 -17.61
C PHE A 31 -10.49 29.69 -16.80
N ARG A 32 -11.33 30.18 -15.86
CA ARG A 32 -10.96 31.21 -14.90
C ARG A 32 -9.81 30.75 -13.98
N ASN A 33 -9.87 29.53 -13.44
CA ASN A 33 -8.82 29.01 -12.57
C ASN A 33 -7.46 28.92 -13.27
N ILE A 34 -7.40 28.61 -14.56
CA ILE A 34 -6.14 28.63 -15.33
C ILE A 34 -5.57 30.06 -15.38
N LEU A 35 -6.42 31.06 -15.59
CA LEU A 35 -5.99 32.47 -15.64
C LEU A 35 -5.58 32.95 -14.22
N ASP A 36 -6.39 32.66 -13.20
CA ASP A 36 -6.16 33.11 -11.81
C ASP A 36 -4.94 32.43 -11.17
N ALA A 37 -4.55 31.25 -11.63
CA ALA A 37 -3.33 30.55 -11.19
C ALA A 37 -2.03 31.20 -11.70
N GLY A 38 -2.13 32.21 -12.56
CA GLY A 38 -0.97 32.91 -13.10
C GLY A 38 -0.22 32.11 -14.17
N PHE A 39 -0.93 31.29 -14.97
CA PHE A 39 -0.33 30.61 -16.10
C PHE A 39 0.25 31.62 -17.10
N SER A 40 1.54 31.54 -17.36
CA SER A 40 2.27 32.50 -18.21
C SER A 40 2.24 32.18 -19.68
N GLY A 41 1.73 30.99 -20.06
CA GLY A 41 1.59 30.57 -21.47
C GLY A 41 0.33 31.10 -22.14
N GLU A 42 0.10 30.67 -23.36
CA GLU A 42 -1.08 31.04 -24.13
C GLU A 42 -2.29 30.17 -23.74
N VAL A 43 -3.46 30.79 -23.55
CA VAL A 43 -4.72 30.08 -23.27
C VAL A 43 -5.71 30.36 -24.40
N VAL A 44 -6.22 29.30 -25.04
CA VAL A 44 -7.14 29.35 -26.16
C VAL A 44 -8.51 28.80 -25.74
N PRO A 45 -9.53 29.64 -25.50
CA PRO A 45 -10.88 29.16 -25.27
C PRO A 45 -11.50 28.63 -26.56
N VAL A 46 -12.20 27.48 -26.46
CA VAL A 46 -12.94 26.90 -27.59
C VAL A 46 -14.42 26.84 -27.22
N ASN A 47 -15.26 27.58 -27.98
CA ASN A 47 -16.69 27.63 -27.78
C ASN A 47 -17.42 27.76 -29.13
N PRO A 48 -18.41 26.89 -29.46
CA PRO A 48 -19.11 26.92 -30.77
C PRO A 48 -19.74 28.26 -31.14
N LYS A 49 -20.04 29.14 -30.18
CA LYS A 49 -20.62 30.45 -30.43
C LYS A 49 -19.59 31.48 -30.89
N GLY A 50 -18.28 31.25 -30.68
CA GLY A 50 -17.22 32.20 -31.01
C GLY A 50 -17.26 33.47 -30.16
N GLU A 51 -17.76 33.39 -28.91
CA GLU A 51 -17.90 34.52 -28.00
C GLU A 51 -16.59 34.87 -27.28
N VAL A 52 -16.50 36.08 -26.77
CA VAL A 52 -15.36 36.50 -25.93
C VAL A 52 -15.60 35.98 -24.50
N ILE A 53 -14.63 35.26 -23.93
CA ILE A 53 -14.71 34.67 -22.60
C ILE A 53 -13.57 35.22 -21.74
N LEU A 54 -13.89 35.89 -20.64
CA LEU A 54 -12.92 36.55 -19.75
C LEU A 54 -11.88 37.41 -20.50
N GLY A 55 -12.34 38.12 -21.53
CA GLY A 55 -11.49 39.00 -22.36
C GLY A 55 -10.72 38.33 -23.49
N LEU A 56 -10.80 37.00 -23.64
CA LEU A 56 -10.13 36.27 -24.73
C LEU A 56 -11.13 35.84 -25.81
N PRO A 57 -10.83 36.04 -27.10
CA PRO A 57 -11.66 35.58 -28.20
C PRO A 57 -11.60 34.05 -28.29
N SER A 58 -12.76 33.38 -28.40
CA SER A 58 -12.81 31.94 -28.58
C SER A 58 -12.80 31.52 -30.04
N VAL A 59 -12.12 30.40 -30.33
CA VAL A 59 -12.29 29.67 -31.61
C VAL A 59 -13.51 28.77 -31.53
N ARG A 60 -14.10 28.39 -32.66
CA ARG A 60 -15.40 27.68 -32.68
C ARG A 60 -15.29 26.16 -32.51
N SER A 61 -14.15 25.59 -32.89
CA SER A 61 -13.94 24.14 -32.83
C SER A 61 -12.49 23.79 -32.45
N ALA A 62 -12.28 22.55 -32.05
CA ALA A 62 -10.95 22.03 -31.75
C ALA A 62 -10.03 21.99 -33.00
N SER A 63 -10.62 21.94 -34.18
CA SER A 63 -9.86 22.02 -35.46
C SER A 63 -9.24 23.39 -35.74
N GLU A 64 -9.69 24.44 -35.06
CA GLU A 64 -9.22 25.84 -35.26
C GLU A 64 -8.14 26.25 -34.23
N ILE A 65 -7.83 25.40 -33.22
CA ILE A 65 -6.76 25.73 -32.25
C ILE A 65 -5.39 25.78 -32.93
N PRO A 66 -4.43 26.56 -32.44
CA PRO A 66 -3.08 26.59 -32.98
C PRO A 66 -2.43 25.19 -32.98
N GLU A 67 -1.77 24.85 -34.09
CA GLU A 67 -1.04 23.60 -34.23
C GLU A 67 0.08 23.50 -33.18
N GLY A 68 0.30 22.30 -32.64
CA GLY A 68 1.29 22.05 -31.60
C GLY A 68 0.90 22.58 -30.23
N THR A 69 -0.40 22.80 -29.97
CA THR A 69 -0.92 23.04 -28.60
C THR A 69 -0.52 21.90 -27.68
N ASP A 70 0.05 22.21 -26.51
CA ASP A 70 0.60 21.21 -25.60
C ASP A 70 -0.48 20.42 -24.83
N LEU A 71 -1.49 21.15 -24.36
CA LEU A 71 -2.52 20.59 -23.46
C LEU A 71 -3.91 21.02 -23.92
N ALA A 72 -4.84 20.07 -24.04
CA ALA A 72 -6.26 20.33 -24.16
C ALA A 72 -7.00 19.94 -22.88
N VAL A 73 -7.82 20.86 -22.34
CA VAL A 73 -8.75 20.58 -21.23
C VAL A 73 -10.15 20.44 -21.83
N VAL A 74 -10.75 19.25 -21.71
CA VAL A 74 -11.97 18.87 -22.42
C VAL A 74 -13.15 18.79 -21.47
N ILE A 75 -14.15 19.68 -21.68
CA ILE A 75 -15.32 19.87 -20.81
C ILE A 75 -16.58 19.95 -21.69
N ILE A 76 -16.80 18.96 -22.53
CA ILE A 76 -17.93 18.84 -23.46
C ILE A 76 -18.69 17.52 -23.22
N PRO A 77 -19.93 17.36 -23.69
CA PRO A 77 -20.67 16.10 -23.53
C PRO A 77 -19.90 14.87 -24.02
N ALA A 78 -19.94 13.77 -23.27
CA ALA A 78 -19.14 12.55 -23.50
C ALA A 78 -19.20 12.05 -24.96
N LYS A 79 -20.36 12.06 -25.59
CA LYS A 79 -20.56 11.60 -26.99
C LYS A 79 -19.76 12.39 -28.02
N LEU A 80 -19.34 13.61 -27.69
CA LEU A 80 -18.54 14.46 -28.59
C LEU A 80 -17.02 14.30 -28.40
N VAL A 81 -16.60 13.71 -27.29
CA VAL A 81 -15.18 13.64 -26.92
C VAL A 81 -14.37 12.77 -27.87
N PRO A 82 -14.80 11.55 -28.29
CA PRO A 82 -14.00 10.74 -29.21
C PRO A 82 -13.71 11.43 -30.55
N ALA A 83 -14.68 12.09 -31.13
CA ALA A 83 -14.49 12.87 -32.40
C ALA A 83 -13.58 14.07 -32.15
N THR A 84 -13.66 14.74 -31.02
CA THR A 84 -12.77 15.84 -30.64
C THR A 84 -11.33 15.37 -30.52
N MET A 85 -11.06 14.14 -30.00
CA MET A 85 -9.70 13.62 -29.98
C MET A 85 -9.05 13.49 -31.36
N LEU A 86 -9.81 13.16 -32.41
CA LEU A 86 -9.30 13.15 -33.77
C LEU A 86 -8.86 14.56 -34.22
N GLN A 87 -9.73 15.57 -33.99
CA GLN A 87 -9.40 16.95 -34.28
C GLN A 87 -8.15 17.45 -33.55
N LEU A 88 -8.04 17.10 -32.27
CA LEU A 88 -6.86 17.40 -31.42
C LEU A 88 -5.59 16.74 -31.99
N GLY A 89 -5.69 15.48 -32.44
CA GLY A 89 -4.60 14.74 -33.07
C GLY A 89 -4.12 15.42 -34.38
N GLU A 90 -5.05 15.85 -35.25
CA GLU A 90 -4.74 16.62 -36.46
C GLU A 90 -4.00 17.93 -36.14
N ARG A 91 -4.30 18.55 -35.00
CA ARG A 91 -3.63 19.75 -34.49
C ARG A 91 -2.34 19.47 -33.71
N LYS A 92 -1.91 18.20 -33.64
CA LYS A 92 -0.69 17.74 -32.97
C LYS A 92 -0.67 18.09 -31.48
N VAL A 93 -1.83 18.03 -30.82
CA VAL A 93 -1.94 18.16 -29.37
C VAL A 93 -1.26 16.98 -28.73
N ARG A 94 -0.46 17.21 -27.67
CA ARG A 94 0.34 16.16 -27.03
C ARG A 94 -0.31 15.54 -25.80
N SER A 95 -1.18 16.29 -25.12
CA SER A 95 -1.85 15.81 -23.91
C SER A 95 -3.27 16.36 -23.78
N ALA A 96 -4.15 15.58 -23.16
CA ALA A 96 -5.51 16.00 -22.87
C ALA A 96 -5.90 15.65 -21.43
N ILE A 97 -6.71 16.50 -20.80
CA ILE A 97 -7.40 16.25 -19.54
C ILE A 97 -8.89 16.21 -19.85
N VAL A 98 -9.53 15.06 -19.68
CA VAL A 98 -10.95 14.88 -19.95
C VAL A 98 -11.72 14.90 -18.62
N ILE A 99 -12.30 16.07 -18.32
CA ILE A 99 -13.05 16.30 -17.06
C ILE A 99 -14.38 15.55 -17.10
N THR A 100 -15.01 15.52 -18.26
CA THR A 100 -16.36 14.99 -18.50
C THR A 100 -16.51 13.53 -18.03
N GLY A 101 -17.60 13.25 -17.32
CA GLY A 101 -18.09 11.90 -17.02
C GLY A 101 -19.06 11.39 -18.09
N GLY A 102 -19.55 10.15 -17.91
CA GLY A 102 -20.44 9.47 -18.86
C GLY A 102 -19.72 8.45 -19.74
N PHE A 103 -18.63 7.89 -19.22
CA PHE A 103 -17.82 6.85 -19.86
C PHE A 103 -17.97 5.49 -19.15
N ALA A 104 -16.91 4.74 -18.95
CA ALA A 104 -16.98 3.38 -18.41
C ALA A 104 -17.74 3.27 -17.09
N GLU A 105 -17.72 4.28 -16.23
CA GLU A 105 -18.49 4.35 -14.99
C GLU A 105 -20.01 4.34 -15.22
N SER A 106 -20.49 4.75 -16.41
CA SER A 106 -21.93 4.87 -16.75
C SER A 106 -22.53 3.64 -17.43
N GLY A 107 -21.76 2.58 -17.66
CA GLY A 107 -22.26 1.35 -18.26
C GLY A 107 -21.57 0.98 -19.59
N GLU A 108 -22.14 -0.01 -20.30
CA GLU A 108 -21.53 -0.58 -21.51
C GLU A 108 -21.38 0.45 -22.64
N GLU A 109 -22.40 1.28 -22.86
CA GLU A 109 -22.31 2.35 -23.87
C GLU A 109 -21.19 3.34 -23.54
N GLY A 110 -21.05 3.70 -22.26
CA GLY A 110 -19.97 4.57 -21.80
C GLY A 110 -18.59 3.92 -21.90
N ALA A 111 -18.49 2.62 -21.67
CA ALA A 111 -17.25 1.86 -21.85
C ALA A 111 -16.81 1.87 -23.34
N ALA A 112 -17.75 1.66 -24.27
CA ALA A 112 -17.46 1.75 -25.70
C ALA A 112 -16.97 3.13 -26.12
N LEU A 113 -17.58 4.20 -25.58
CA LEU A 113 -17.12 5.57 -25.78
C LEU A 113 -15.70 5.80 -25.24
N GLN A 114 -15.38 5.23 -24.09
CA GLN A 114 -14.03 5.33 -23.53
C GLN A 114 -12.99 4.61 -24.39
N GLU A 115 -13.30 3.43 -24.89
CA GLU A 115 -12.41 2.72 -25.81
C GLU A 115 -12.19 3.50 -27.12
N GLU A 116 -13.24 4.11 -27.66
CA GLU A 116 -13.12 4.95 -28.84
C GLU A 116 -12.26 6.21 -28.57
N LEU A 117 -12.45 6.84 -27.41
CA LEU A 117 -11.62 7.95 -26.96
C LEU A 117 -10.14 7.55 -26.92
N VAL A 118 -9.82 6.42 -26.28
CA VAL A 118 -8.43 5.93 -26.13
C VAL A 118 -7.81 5.60 -27.50
N ARG A 119 -8.56 4.94 -28.38
CA ARG A 119 -8.08 4.64 -29.75
C ARG A 119 -7.77 5.92 -30.51
N ASN A 120 -8.67 6.89 -30.51
CA ASN A 120 -8.51 8.14 -31.24
C ASN A 120 -7.37 8.98 -30.68
N ALA A 121 -7.25 9.08 -29.35
CA ALA A 121 -6.14 9.75 -28.67
C ALA A 121 -4.79 9.08 -28.99
N GLY A 122 -4.73 7.75 -28.90
CA GLY A 122 -3.54 6.96 -29.20
C GLY A 122 -3.09 7.10 -30.66
N GLY A 123 -4.03 7.10 -31.61
CA GLY A 123 -3.77 7.37 -33.04
C GLY A 123 -3.18 8.77 -33.31
N GLY A 124 -3.52 9.74 -32.46
CA GLY A 124 -2.98 11.11 -32.50
C GLY A 124 -1.73 11.32 -31.64
N GLY A 125 -1.27 10.31 -30.90
CA GLY A 125 -0.15 10.44 -29.98
C GLY A 125 -0.44 11.26 -28.71
N ILE A 126 -1.72 11.40 -28.34
CA ILE A 126 -2.19 12.22 -27.21
C ILE A 126 -2.21 11.36 -25.93
N ARG A 127 -1.54 11.82 -24.86
CA ARG A 127 -1.67 11.22 -23.53
C ARG A 127 -2.88 11.82 -22.79
N VAL A 128 -3.68 10.98 -22.15
CA VAL A 128 -4.97 11.37 -21.57
C VAL A 128 -5.03 11.12 -20.07
N ILE A 129 -5.36 12.18 -19.28
CA ILE A 129 -5.83 12.08 -17.89
C ILE A 129 -7.36 12.02 -17.88
N GLY A 130 -7.94 11.16 -17.07
CA GLY A 130 -9.38 10.93 -17.01
C GLY A 130 -9.82 9.75 -17.89
N PRO A 131 -11.01 9.78 -18.47
CA PRO A 131 -12.12 10.73 -18.25
C PRO A 131 -12.69 10.69 -16.84
N ASN A 132 -13.74 11.50 -16.58
CA ASN A 132 -14.44 11.53 -15.28
C ASN A 132 -13.49 11.93 -14.13
N CYS A 133 -12.79 13.03 -14.27
CA CYS A 133 -11.80 13.51 -13.30
C CYS A 133 -12.02 14.98 -12.92
N GLN A 134 -11.40 15.44 -11.84
CA GLN A 134 -11.41 16.86 -11.46
C GLN A 134 -10.31 17.68 -12.10
N GLY A 135 -9.36 17.04 -12.76
CA GLY A 135 -8.29 17.71 -13.49
C GLY A 135 -6.91 17.64 -12.82
N VAL A 136 -6.05 18.57 -13.27
CA VAL A 136 -4.62 18.60 -12.88
C VAL A 136 -4.24 20.01 -12.43
N ASN A 137 -3.47 20.07 -11.34
CA ASN A 137 -2.82 21.29 -10.87
C ASN A 137 -1.31 21.09 -10.76
N TYR A 138 -0.55 22.08 -11.21
CA TYR A 138 0.89 22.15 -11.04
C TYR A 138 1.33 23.60 -10.79
N PRO A 139 1.34 24.06 -9.52
CA PRO A 139 1.55 25.48 -9.16
C PRO A 139 2.91 26.05 -9.57
N TYR A 140 3.93 25.18 -9.74
CA TYR A 140 5.26 25.63 -10.17
C TYR A 140 5.28 26.17 -11.61
N HIS A 141 4.30 25.81 -12.40
CA HIS A 141 4.13 26.32 -13.79
C HIS A 141 2.83 27.11 -13.98
N GLY A 142 2.13 27.41 -12.88
CA GLY A 142 0.84 28.13 -12.93
C GLY A 142 -0.29 27.33 -13.56
N VAL A 143 -0.15 26.02 -13.74
CA VAL A 143 -1.19 25.16 -14.30
C VAL A 143 -2.24 24.86 -13.24
N CYS A 144 -3.49 25.30 -13.47
CA CYS A 144 -4.65 24.94 -12.68
C CYS A 144 -5.80 24.52 -13.60
N ALA A 145 -5.60 23.40 -14.29
CA ALA A 145 -6.60 22.83 -15.20
C ALA A 145 -7.55 21.89 -14.42
N SER A 146 -8.14 22.42 -13.33
CA SER A 146 -9.02 21.67 -12.44
C SER A 146 -10.06 22.57 -11.77
N TRP A 147 -11.04 21.94 -11.13
CA TRP A 147 -12.06 22.68 -10.38
C TRP A 147 -11.48 23.38 -9.13
N PRO A 148 -10.79 22.70 -8.17
CA PRO A 148 -10.23 23.42 -7.03
C PRO A 148 -9.03 24.27 -7.47
N LEU A 149 -9.01 25.55 -7.04
CA LEU A 149 -7.90 26.45 -7.30
C LEU A 149 -6.77 26.18 -6.30
N ILE A 150 -5.62 25.75 -6.80
CA ILE A 150 -4.41 25.53 -6.02
C ILE A 150 -3.29 26.40 -6.56
N THR A 151 -2.83 27.35 -5.78
CA THR A 151 -1.76 28.28 -6.15
C THR A 151 -0.52 28.18 -5.26
N ARG A 152 -0.69 27.68 -4.02
CA ARG A 152 0.42 27.56 -3.08
C ARG A 152 1.35 26.41 -3.47
N ARG A 153 2.62 26.73 -3.66
CA ARG A 153 3.68 25.77 -3.99
C ARG A 153 4.11 24.98 -2.76
N GLY A 154 4.38 23.69 -2.93
CA GLY A 154 4.87 22.79 -1.88
C GLY A 154 5.61 21.58 -2.48
N GLU A 155 5.90 20.59 -1.66
CA GLU A 155 6.80 19.47 -2.03
C GLU A 155 6.07 18.11 -2.11
N ILE A 156 4.75 18.09 -1.95
CA ILE A 156 3.93 16.87 -1.99
C ILE A 156 3.16 16.83 -3.31
N ALA A 157 3.29 15.75 -4.06
CA ALA A 157 2.42 15.45 -5.19
C ALA A 157 1.27 14.55 -4.74
N ILE A 158 0.03 14.99 -4.92
CA ILE A 158 -1.17 14.18 -4.62
C ILE A 158 -1.73 13.61 -5.91
N VAL A 159 -1.94 12.30 -5.92
CA VAL A 159 -2.57 11.55 -7.00
C VAL A 159 -3.79 10.83 -6.43
N SER A 160 -4.98 11.09 -6.97
CA SER A 160 -6.21 10.52 -6.44
C SER A 160 -7.07 9.88 -7.53
N GLN A 161 -7.54 8.66 -7.29
CA GLN A 161 -8.55 8.02 -8.13
C GLN A 161 -9.94 8.60 -7.87
N SER A 162 -10.20 9.06 -6.63
CA SER A 162 -11.44 9.75 -6.25
C SER A 162 -11.25 11.26 -6.28
N GLY A 163 -12.09 11.96 -7.06
CA GLY A 163 -12.08 13.41 -7.08
C GLY A 163 -12.43 14.00 -5.71
N THR A 164 -13.48 13.52 -5.05
CA THR A 164 -13.95 14.02 -3.74
C THR A 164 -12.90 13.84 -2.65
N VAL A 165 -12.23 12.69 -2.60
CA VAL A 165 -11.14 12.45 -1.62
C VAL A 165 -9.97 13.38 -1.89
N GLY A 166 -9.61 13.57 -3.16
CA GLY A 166 -8.57 14.53 -3.52
C GLY A 166 -8.91 15.96 -3.09
N ALA A 167 -10.15 16.40 -3.30
CA ALA A 167 -10.63 17.71 -2.88
C ALA A 167 -10.55 17.90 -1.35
N ALA A 168 -10.94 16.89 -0.57
CA ALA A 168 -10.84 16.94 0.90
C ALA A 168 -9.39 17.12 1.38
N LEU A 169 -8.43 16.43 0.76
CA LEU A 169 -7.00 16.61 1.09
C LEU A 169 -6.50 18.01 0.76
N ILE A 170 -7.02 18.62 -0.32
CA ILE A 170 -6.71 19.99 -0.71
C ILE A 170 -7.26 20.98 0.31
N ASP A 171 -8.50 20.77 0.77
CA ASP A 171 -9.14 21.64 1.75
C ASP A 171 -8.37 21.62 3.09
N TRP A 172 -8.00 20.45 3.58
CA TRP A 172 -7.16 20.33 4.80
C TRP A 172 -5.83 21.06 4.65
N ALA A 173 -5.17 20.89 3.51
CA ALA A 173 -3.90 21.57 3.27
C ALA A 173 -4.05 23.09 3.12
N SER A 174 -5.15 23.56 2.55
CA SER A 174 -5.46 24.97 2.47
C SER A 174 -5.65 25.61 3.83
N GLU A 175 -6.40 24.94 4.74
CA GLU A 175 -6.55 25.36 6.13
C GLU A 175 -5.21 25.39 6.87
N ASP A 176 -4.37 24.41 6.65
CA ASP A 176 -3.03 24.29 7.22
C ASP A 176 -1.99 25.20 6.55
N ARG A 177 -2.36 25.94 5.49
CA ARG A 177 -1.45 26.74 4.66
C ARG A 177 -0.31 25.90 4.05
N ILE A 178 -0.54 24.62 3.81
CA ILE A 178 0.39 23.72 3.11
C ILE A 178 0.15 23.80 1.60
N GLY A 179 1.23 23.94 0.83
CA GLY A 179 1.19 23.87 -0.63
C GLY A 179 1.44 22.47 -1.17
N PHE A 180 1.14 22.30 -2.45
CA PHE A 180 1.43 21.08 -3.20
C PHE A 180 2.40 21.35 -4.36
N SER A 181 3.15 20.32 -4.75
CA SER A 181 3.89 20.35 -6.02
C SER A 181 2.96 20.04 -7.19
N ALA A 182 2.06 19.08 -7.01
CA ALA A 182 1.07 18.68 -7.99
C ALA A 182 -0.19 18.12 -7.31
N PHE A 183 -1.32 18.27 -7.99
CA PHE A 183 -2.54 17.51 -7.73
C PHE A 183 -3.03 16.91 -9.03
N VAL A 184 -3.31 15.60 -9.03
CA VAL A 184 -3.85 14.88 -10.19
C VAL A 184 -5.04 14.05 -9.77
N SER A 185 -6.22 14.40 -10.28
CA SER A 185 -7.40 13.53 -10.21
C SER A 185 -7.40 12.64 -11.46
N MET A 186 -7.26 11.32 -11.27
CA MET A 186 -7.09 10.39 -12.40
C MET A 186 -8.40 9.94 -13.04
N GLY A 187 -9.52 10.05 -12.33
CA GLY A 187 -10.81 9.55 -12.82
C GLY A 187 -10.76 8.07 -13.22
N ASN A 188 -11.26 7.75 -14.40
CA ASN A 188 -11.33 6.37 -14.90
C ASN A 188 -9.97 5.77 -15.30
N ARG A 189 -8.89 6.56 -15.37
CA ARG A 189 -7.55 6.08 -15.73
C ARG A 189 -7.51 5.38 -17.10
N ALA A 190 -8.16 5.96 -18.12
CA ALA A 190 -8.29 5.31 -19.41
C ALA A 190 -6.94 5.08 -20.11
N ASP A 191 -6.02 6.05 -20.03
CA ASP A 191 -4.65 5.96 -20.55
C ASP A 191 -3.62 6.13 -19.43
N VAL A 192 -3.41 7.34 -18.91
CA VAL A 192 -2.44 7.61 -17.85
C VAL A 192 -2.94 7.04 -16.53
N ASP A 193 -2.09 6.25 -15.89
CA ASP A 193 -2.35 5.57 -14.63
C ASP A 193 -1.41 6.02 -13.49
N GLU A 194 -1.58 5.42 -12.32
CA GLU A 194 -0.77 5.69 -11.13
C GLU A 194 0.72 5.42 -11.34
N ALA A 195 1.07 4.43 -12.15
CA ALA A 195 2.47 4.09 -12.44
C ALA A 195 3.15 5.16 -13.31
N ASP A 196 2.46 5.68 -14.31
CA ASP A 196 2.95 6.80 -15.14
C ASP A 196 3.26 8.03 -14.28
N LEU A 197 2.35 8.35 -13.35
CA LEU A 197 2.48 9.51 -12.48
C LEU A 197 3.59 9.34 -11.43
N ILE A 198 3.72 8.15 -10.83
CA ILE A 198 4.86 7.83 -9.95
C ILE A 198 6.18 8.00 -10.70
N ALA A 199 6.26 7.47 -11.94
CA ALA A 199 7.47 7.57 -12.75
C ALA A 199 7.79 9.02 -13.11
N TYR A 200 6.78 9.84 -13.45
CA TYR A 200 6.98 11.25 -13.74
C TYR A 200 7.47 12.02 -12.51
N PHE A 201 6.81 11.86 -11.38
CA PHE A 201 7.13 12.57 -10.14
C PHE A 201 8.44 12.08 -9.48
N ALA A 202 8.89 10.86 -9.81
CA ALA A 202 10.20 10.38 -9.36
C ALA A 202 11.34 11.31 -9.80
N ASP A 203 11.25 11.87 -11.01
CA ASP A 203 12.27 12.73 -11.60
C ASP A 203 11.98 14.24 -11.43
N ASP A 204 10.80 14.63 -10.95
CA ASP A 204 10.44 16.05 -10.77
C ASP A 204 11.14 16.66 -9.54
N PRO A 205 12.02 17.66 -9.68
CA PRO A 205 12.76 18.24 -8.56
C PRO A 205 11.86 18.98 -7.54
N ASN A 206 10.65 19.34 -7.92
CA ASN A 206 9.69 20.02 -7.04
C ASN A 206 8.89 19.04 -6.17
N VAL A 207 9.02 17.75 -6.42
CA VAL A 207 8.34 16.70 -5.64
C VAL A 207 9.32 16.05 -4.68
N LYS A 208 8.99 16.00 -3.40
CA LYS A 208 9.72 15.28 -2.36
C LYS A 208 8.99 14.01 -1.95
N VAL A 209 7.66 14.05 -1.93
CA VAL A 209 6.79 12.92 -1.54
C VAL A 209 5.69 12.73 -2.58
N VAL A 210 5.38 11.47 -2.92
CA VAL A 210 4.24 11.11 -3.76
C VAL A 210 3.17 10.46 -2.90
N ALA A 211 2.02 11.11 -2.75
CA ALA A 211 0.88 10.65 -1.96
C ALA A 211 -0.23 10.14 -2.89
N LEU A 212 -0.71 8.92 -2.69
CA LEU A 212 -1.72 8.32 -3.55
C LEU A 212 -2.95 7.85 -2.75
N TYR A 213 -4.13 8.19 -3.26
CA TYR A 213 -5.36 7.49 -2.93
C TYR A 213 -5.72 6.55 -4.09
N ILE A 214 -5.76 5.25 -3.83
CA ILE A 214 -6.08 4.24 -4.85
C ILE A 214 -7.18 3.27 -4.39
N GLU A 215 -7.98 2.82 -5.34
CA GLU A 215 -8.98 1.76 -5.16
C GLU A 215 -8.47 0.41 -5.71
N GLY A 216 -7.56 0.46 -6.68
CA GLY A 216 -6.86 -0.67 -7.26
C GLY A 216 -5.78 -0.19 -8.23
N VAL A 217 -4.90 -1.10 -8.61
CA VAL A 217 -3.83 -0.88 -9.60
C VAL A 217 -4.30 -1.40 -10.96
N LYS A 218 -4.02 -0.64 -12.04
CA LYS A 218 -4.44 -1.01 -13.40
C LYS A 218 -3.51 -2.06 -14.00
N ASP A 219 -2.21 -1.82 -13.92
CA ASP A 219 -1.14 -2.70 -14.40
C ASP A 219 -0.10 -2.88 -13.29
N ALA A 220 -0.13 -4.04 -12.63
CA ALA A 220 0.74 -4.32 -11.50
C ALA A 220 2.23 -4.33 -11.88
N GLY A 221 2.59 -4.82 -13.07
CA GLY A 221 3.98 -4.85 -13.53
C GLY A 221 4.55 -3.46 -13.74
N LYS A 222 3.79 -2.61 -14.42
CA LYS A 222 4.13 -1.21 -14.63
C LYS A 222 4.21 -0.46 -13.31
N PHE A 223 3.24 -0.68 -12.41
CA PHE A 223 3.21 -0.09 -11.07
C PHE A 223 4.45 -0.48 -10.25
N LEU A 224 4.74 -1.76 -10.12
CA LEU A 224 5.91 -2.25 -9.36
C LEU A 224 7.23 -1.73 -9.96
N SER A 225 7.31 -1.66 -11.30
CA SER A 225 8.48 -1.07 -11.98
C SER A 225 8.65 0.41 -11.64
N ALA A 226 7.57 1.19 -11.62
CA ALA A 226 7.59 2.61 -11.29
C ALA A 226 7.95 2.83 -9.81
N VAL A 227 7.31 2.09 -8.89
CA VAL A 227 7.59 2.14 -7.45
C VAL A 227 9.04 1.79 -7.16
N ARG A 228 9.58 0.73 -7.77
CA ARG A 228 10.98 0.30 -7.61
C ARG A 228 11.98 1.37 -8.02
N LYS A 229 11.73 2.06 -9.14
CA LYS A 229 12.61 3.11 -9.67
C LYS A 229 12.51 4.42 -8.90
N CYS A 230 11.37 4.72 -8.30
CA CYS A 230 11.16 5.94 -7.54
C CYS A 230 11.94 5.89 -6.22
N ARG A 231 12.88 6.80 -6.01
CA ARG A 231 13.66 6.92 -4.77
C ARG A 231 13.00 7.81 -3.72
N LYS A 232 11.97 8.54 -4.11
CA LYS A 232 11.22 9.41 -3.18
C LYS A 232 10.26 8.57 -2.35
N PRO A 233 9.92 8.99 -1.11
CA PRO A 233 8.86 8.37 -0.34
C PRO A 233 7.54 8.33 -1.12
N ILE A 234 6.89 7.18 -1.08
CA ILE A 234 5.55 6.97 -1.63
C ILE A 234 4.64 6.60 -0.47
N VAL A 235 3.55 7.35 -0.29
CA VAL A 235 2.53 7.08 0.72
C VAL A 235 1.25 6.69 0.00
N ILE A 236 0.66 5.55 0.35
CA ILE A 236 -0.55 5.07 -0.33
C ILE A 236 -1.64 4.75 0.70
N PHE A 237 -2.81 5.35 0.50
CA PHE A 237 -4.07 4.87 1.08
C PHE A 237 -4.79 4.01 0.03
N LYS A 238 -4.95 2.72 0.32
CA LYS A 238 -5.69 1.79 -0.55
C LYS A 238 -7.07 1.53 0.03
N ALA A 239 -8.10 1.97 -0.69
CA ALA A 239 -9.50 1.72 -0.34
C ALA A 239 -9.95 0.29 -0.70
N GLY A 240 -11.08 -0.17 -0.16
CA GLY A 240 -11.59 -1.52 -0.41
C GLY A 240 -10.83 -2.61 0.33
N ARG A 241 -10.58 -2.42 1.63
CA ARG A 241 -9.81 -3.34 2.50
C ARG A 241 -10.58 -4.58 2.93
N THR A 242 -11.89 -4.43 3.12
CA THR A 242 -12.78 -5.53 3.51
C THR A 242 -13.41 -6.16 2.27
N GLU A 243 -13.97 -7.35 2.39
CA GLU A 243 -14.67 -8.01 1.28
C GLU A 243 -15.79 -7.13 0.71
N GLN A 244 -16.61 -6.50 1.56
CA GLN A 244 -17.67 -5.60 1.12
C GLN A 244 -17.10 -4.32 0.50
N GLY A 245 -16.04 -3.75 1.10
CA GLY A 245 -15.34 -2.59 0.54
C GLY A 245 -14.71 -2.90 -0.82
N ARG A 246 -14.15 -4.11 -1.02
CA ARG A 246 -13.62 -4.58 -2.29
C ARG A 246 -14.71 -4.67 -3.36
N LYS A 247 -15.85 -5.30 -3.03
CA LYS A 247 -17.01 -5.36 -3.95
C LYS A 247 -17.53 -3.96 -4.33
N ALA A 248 -17.54 -3.03 -3.36
CA ALA A 248 -17.91 -1.64 -3.64
C ALA A 248 -16.90 -0.94 -4.58
N ALA A 249 -15.59 -1.12 -4.35
CA ALA A 249 -14.55 -0.56 -5.20
C ALA A 249 -14.61 -1.15 -6.63
N GLU A 250 -14.77 -2.46 -6.78
CA GLU A 250 -14.93 -3.14 -8.07
C GLU A 250 -16.17 -2.66 -8.83
N SER A 251 -17.28 -2.44 -8.13
CA SER A 251 -18.50 -1.88 -8.72
C SER A 251 -18.32 -0.43 -9.17
N HIS A 252 -17.57 0.37 -8.40
CA HIS A 252 -17.32 1.78 -8.67
C HIS A 252 -16.34 1.97 -9.84
N THR A 253 -15.22 1.26 -9.84
CA THR A 253 -14.15 1.42 -10.85
C THR A 253 -14.25 0.44 -12.01
N ARG A 254 -15.10 -0.59 -11.91
CA ARG A 254 -15.18 -1.73 -12.84
C ARG A 254 -13.83 -2.39 -13.13
N SER A 255 -12.92 -2.30 -12.17
CA SER A 255 -11.61 -2.95 -12.19
C SER A 255 -11.45 -3.86 -10.99
N LEU A 256 -10.64 -4.92 -11.14
CA LEU A 256 -10.32 -5.81 -10.01
C LEU A 256 -9.64 -5.02 -8.88
N ALA A 257 -10.16 -5.17 -7.68
CA ALA A 257 -9.66 -4.47 -6.49
C ALA A 257 -8.71 -5.32 -5.64
N GLY A 258 -8.24 -6.48 -6.11
CA GLY A 258 -7.26 -7.34 -5.44
C GLY A 258 -7.49 -7.59 -3.93
N LYS A 259 -6.83 -8.61 -3.38
CA LYS A 259 -6.90 -8.91 -1.93
C LYS A 259 -6.03 -7.93 -1.14
N ASP A 260 -6.53 -7.42 0.00
CA ASP A 260 -5.84 -6.41 0.82
C ASP A 260 -4.51 -6.91 1.38
N GLU A 261 -4.44 -8.18 1.76
CA GLU A 261 -3.23 -8.83 2.26
C GLU A 261 -2.10 -8.86 1.22
N ILE A 262 -2.45 -8.98 -0.06
CA ILE A 262 -1.48 -8.95 -1.15
C ILE A 262 -0.95 -7.53 -1.37
N TYR A 263 -1.82 -6.52 -1.31
CA TYR A 263 -1.39 -5.12 -1.35
C TYR A 263 -0.47 -4.77 -0.18
N ASP A 264 -0.78 -5.25 1.04
CA ASP A 264 0.08 -5.03 2.20
C ASP A 264 1.46 -5.67 2.00
N ALA A 265 1.49 -6.91 1.50
CA ALA A 265 2.73 -7.60 1.15
C ALA A 265 3.56 -6.80 0.12
N VAL A 266 2.91 -6.34 -0.96
CA VAL A 266 3.54 -5.52 -2.00
C VAL A 266 4.12 -4.23 -1.41
N PHE A 267 3.34 -3.50 -0.63
CA PHE A 267 3.77 -2.23 -0.07
C PHE A 267 4.99 -2.42 0.85
N ARG A 268 4.98 -3.44 1.70
CA ARG A 268 6.13 -3.82 2.55
C ARG A 268 7.35 -4.18 1.71
N GLN A 269 7.20 -5.07 0.73
CA GLN A 269 8.32 -5.52 -0.10
C GLN A 269 8.95 -4.42 -0.94
N PHE A 270 8.19 -3.40 -1.33
CA PHE A 270 8.65 -2.32 -2.20
C PHE A 270 8.86 -0.99 -1.47
N GLY A 271 8.79 -0.98 -0.14
CA GLY A 271 9.05 0.22 0.67
C GLY A 271 8.05 1.34 0.44
N VAL A 272 6.78 0.99 0.29
CA VAL A 272 5.67 1.94 0.22
C VAL A 272 5.11 2.15 1.62
N HIS A 273 4.96 3.40 2.03
CA HIS A 273 4.31 3.72 3.30
C HIS A 273 2.79 3.56 3.14
N ARG A 274 2.23 2.59 3.85
CA ARG A 274 0.79 2.36 3.83
C ARG A 274 0.10 3.24 4.87
N ALA A 275 -0.83 4.08 4.43
CA ALA A 275 -1.76 4.80 5.28
C ALA A 275 -3.03 3.96 5.50
N SER A 276 -3.54 3.91 6.73
CA SER A 276 -4.76 3.20 7.12
C SER A 276 -5.99 4.11 7.14
N THR A 277 -5.80 5.42 7.23
CA THR A 277 -6.83 6.45 7.18
C THR A 277 -6.41 7.60 6.25
N LEU A 278 -7.34 8.48 5.89
CA LEU A 278 -7.01 9.67 5.10
C LEU A 278 -6.14 10.66 5.89
N GLU A 279 -6.35 10.74 7.22
CA GLU A 279 -5.52 11.52 8.11
C GLU A 279 -4.08 11.00 8.09
N GLU A 280 -3.86 9.68 8.13
CA GLU A 280 -2.52 9.11 8.01
C GLU A 280 -1.89 9.39 6.65
N LEU A 281 -2.66 9.33 5.55
CA LEU A 281 -2.16 9.71 4.22
C LEU A 281 -1.64 11.16 4.22
N TYR A 282 -2.39 12.07 4.81
CA TYR A 282 -2.03 13.47 4.93
C TYR A 282 -0.84 13.69 5.86
N ASP A 283 -0.87 13.12 7.07
CA ASP A 283 0.15 13.32 8.10
C ASP A 283 1.49 12.67 7.74
N PHE A 284 1.48 11.45 7.18
CA PHE A 284 2.71 10.80 6.72
C PHE A 284 3.35 11.58 5.57
N SER A 285 2.54 12.08 4.65
CA SER A 285 3.04 12.91 3.54
C SER A 285 3.67 14.20 4.06
N LYS A 286 3.03 14.86 5.03
CA LYS A 286 3.54 16.06 5.69
C LYS A 286 4.85 15.79 6.46
N ALA A 287 4.90 14.70 7.25
CA ALA A 287 6.10 14.31 7.99
C ALA A 287 7.27 14.05 7.03
N LEU A 288 7.08 13.21 6.01
CA LEU A 288 8.11 12.86 5.03
C LEU A 288 8.57 14.05 4.17
N ALA A 289 7.72 15.07 4.01
CA ALA A 289 8.09 16.29 3.30
C ALA A 289 8.90 17.25 4.17
N TYR A 290 8.58 17.39 5.46
CA TYR A 290 9.07 18.48 6.30
C TYR A 290 10.04 18.04 7.40
N LEU A 291 9.99 16.79 7.86
CA LEU A 291 10.93 16.28 8.85
C LEU A 291 12.11 15.57 8.19
N PRO A 292 13.32 15.66 8.73
CA PRO A 292 14.39 14.75 8.38
C PRO A 292 14.17 13.37 9.04
N PRO A 293 14.78 12.30 8.53
CA PRO A 293 14.82 11.02 9.23
C PRO A 293 15.41 11.21 10.63
N PRO A 294 14.83 10.59 11.67
CA PRO A 294 15.40 10.63 13.02
C PRO A 294 16.76 9.93 13.06
N ALA A 295 17.72 10.49 13.79
CA ALA A 295 19.07 9.91 13.94
C ALA A 295 19.08 8.62 14.78
N GLY A 296 18.05 8.43 15.60
CA GLY A 296 17.87 7.28 16.47
C GLY A 296 16.51 7.32 17.18
N PRO A 297 16.26 6.38 18.10
CA PRO A 297 14.96 6.23 18.74
C PRO A 297 14.79 7.07 20.02
N ASN A 298 15.81 7.77 20.52
CA ASN A 298 15.70 8.47 21.81
C ASN A 298 14.91 9.77 21.65
N MET A 299 13.79 9.88 22.35
CA MET A 299 12.87 11.02 22.27
C MET A 299 12.82 11.79 23.58
N LEU A 300 12.94 13.11 23.50
CA LEU A 300 12.58 14.04 24.57
C LEU A 300 11.18 14.59 24.29
N ILE A 301 10.32 14.57 25.29
CA ILE A 301 9.00 15.20 25.25
C ILE A 301 9.04 16.46 26.12
N VAL A 302 8.71 17.61 25.51
CA VAL A 302 8.61 18.92 26.19
C VAL A 302 7.18 19.41 26.03
N THR A 303 6.50 19.72 27.14
CA THR A 303 5.08 20.05 27.11
C THR A 303 4.69 21.09 28.17
N SER A 304 3.56 21.79 27.96
CA SER A 304 2.85 22.54 29.00
C SER A 304 1.68 21.78 29.60
N SER A 305 1.46 20.50 29.18
CA SER A 305 0.28 19.72 29.56
C SER A 305 0.68 18.33 30.00
N GLY A 306 0.55 18.02 31.30
CA GLY A 306 0.87 16.71 31.85
C GLY A 306 0.04 15.57 31.25
N GLY A 307 -1.24 15.81 30.93
CA GLY A 307 -2.07 14.80 30.25
C GLY A 307 -1.55 14.43 28.85
N SER A 308 -1.13 15.44 28.08
CA SER A 308 -0.55 15.21 26.76
C SER A 308 0.81 14.50 26.83
N ALA A 309 1.57 14.74 27.89
CA ALA A 309 2.83 14.04 28.13
C ALA A 309 2.64 12.53 28.28
N ILE A 310 1.61 12.11 29.02
CA ILE A 310 1.29 10.69 29.21
C ILE A 310 0.94 10.04 27.87
N ILE A 311 0.00 10.64 27.12
CA ILE A 311 -0.41 10.14 25.80
C ILE A 311 0.79 10.04 24.85
N ALA A 312 1.64 11.07 24.84
CA ALA A 312 2.83 11.11 24.00
C ALA A 312 3.83 10.01 24.35
N THR A 313 3.99 9.71 25.65
CA THR A 313 4.90 8.67 26.14
C THR A 313 4.40 7.30 25.71
N ASP A 314 3.12 6.99 25.94
CA ASP A 314 2.53 5.70 25.57
C ASP A 314 2.70 5.43 24.08
N VAL A 315 2.28 6.35 23.22
CA VAL A 315 2.36 6.15 21.78
C VAL A 315 3.81 6.17 21.26
N ALA A 316 4.74 6.91 21.90
CA ALA A 316 6.15 6.89 21.52
C ALA A 316 6.75 5.49 21.73
N GLU A 317 6.49 4.86 22.88
CA GLU A 317 6.99 3.51 23.17
C GLU A 317 6.32 2.44 22.30
N GLU A 318 5.01 2.54 22.05
CA GLU A 318 4.29 1.66 21.12
C GLU A 318 4.86 1.69 19.70
N GLU A 319 5.28 2.87 19.22
CA GLU A 319 5.86 3.06 17.89
C GLU A 319 7.39 2.86 17.86
N GLY A 320 8.00 2.41 18.98
CA GLY A 320 9.40 1.99 19.05
C GLY A 320 10.40 3.08 19.40
N PHE A 321 9.95 4.28 19.79
CA PHE A 321 10.81 5.32 20.37
C PHE A 321 11.07 5.03 21.85
N ARG A 322 12.11 5.66 22.41
CA ARG A 322 12.50 5.52 23.81
C ARG A 322 12.42 6.85 24.52
N VAL A 323 11.56 6.97 25.53
CA VAL A 323 11.45 8.14 26.38
C VAL A 323 12.40 7.96 27.58
N SER A 324 13.71 8.09 27.31
CA SER A 324 14.76 7.88 28.32
C SER A 324 14.87 9.05 29.29
N SER A 325 15.24 8.78 30.55
CA SER A 325 15.45 9.80 31.57
C SER A 325 16.47 10.86 31.12
N LEU A 326 16.33 12.08 31.64
CA LEU A 326 17.29 13.17 31.37
C LEU A 326 18.70 12.81 31.86
N PRO A 327 19.75 13.09 31.08
CA PRO A 327 21.11 13.06 31.58
C PRO A 327 21.27 13.97 32.80
N PRO A 328 22.01 13.58 33.84
CA PRO A 328 22.14 14.36 35.08
C PRO A 328 22.60 15.80 34.87
N GLU A 329 23.52 16.03 33.92
CA GLU A 329 24.01 17.36 33.57
C GLU A 329 22.89 18.23 32.97
N LEU A 330 22.11 17.69 32.02
CA LEU A 330 20.96 18.39 31.46
C LEU A 330 19.90 18.69 32.51
N ALA A 331 19.58 17.70 33.37
CA ALA A 331 18.63 17.88 34.45
C ALA A 331 19.06 18.98 35.43
N GLY A 332 20.37 19.11 35.73
CA GLY A 332 20.93 20.17 36.52
C GLY A 332 20.73 21.55 35.89
N ARG A 333 21.12 21.69 34.64
CA ARG A 333 20.92 22.96 33.87
C ARG A 333 19.45 23.37 33.77
N LEU A 334 18.55 22.39 33.54
CA LEU A 334 17.12 22.68 33.45
C LEU A 334 16.53 23.17 34.79
N ARG A 335 16.99 22.63 35.95
CA ARG A 335 16.58 23.12 37.27
C ARG A 335 17.03 24.53 37.57
N GLU A 336 18.16 24.98 36.98
CA GLU A 336 18.63 26.36 37.13
C GLU A 336 17.81 27.37 36.34
N ILE A 337 17.26 27.00 35.19
CA ILE A 337 16.53 27.89 34.30
C ILE A 337 15.01 27.81 34.46
N LEU A 338 14.47 26.74 35.06
CA LEU A 338 13.05 26.53 35.20
C LEU A 338 12.54 26.88 36.60
N PRO A 339 11.30 27.42 36.70
CA PRO A 339 10.62 27.57 37.99
C PRO A 339 10.49 26.23 38.74
N ALA A 340 10.50 26.33 40.08
CA ALA A 340 10.51 25.14 40.96
C ALA A 340 9.26 24.24 40.80
N HIS A 341 8.16 24.75 40.28
CA HIS A 341 6.92 24.00 40.05
C HIS A 341 6.94 23.19 38.73
N CYS A 342 7.90 23.46 37.83
CA CYS A 342 8.05 22.63 36.61
C CYS A 342 8.59 21.25 36.98
N ILE A 343 8.12 20.22 36.25
CA ILE A 343 8.57 18.83 36.44
C ILE A 343 9.76 18.55 35.54
N VAL A 344 10.98 18.54 36.12
CA VAL A 344 12.22 18.28 35.40
C VAL A 344 12.46 16.77 35.29
N GLY A 345 11.96 16.19 34.21
CA GLY A 345 12.03 14.79 33.85
C GLY A 345 11.95 14.61 32.34
N ASN A 346 11.78 13.39 31.87
CA ASN A 346 11.30 13.10 30.52
C ASN A 346 10.09 12.20 30.67
N PRO A 347 8.89 12.68 30.38
CA PRO A 347 8.53 14.02 29.83
C PRO A 347 8.93 15.19 30.72
N LEU A 348 9.27 16.32 30.09
CA LEU A 348 9.55 17.61 30.75
C LEU A 348 8.29 18.48 30.73
N ASP A 349 7.65 18.65 31.89
CA ASP A 349 6.41 19.44 32.01
C ASP A 349 6.72 20.86 32.51
N LEU A 350 6.45 21.83 31.63
CA LEU A 350 6.67 23.27 31.85
C LEU A 350 5.51 23.96 32.56
N THR A 351 4.39 23.24 32.75
CA THR A 351 3.12 23.73 33.30
C THR A 351 2.40 24.80 32.48
N GLY A 352 1.10 25.00 32.72
CA GLY A 352 0.23 25.85 31.90
C GLY A 352 0.50 27.38 31.99
N ASP A 353 1.39 27.83 32.89
CA ASP A 353 1.84 29.21 32.97
C ASP A 353 3.07 29.52 32.08
N THR A 354 3.44 28.58 31.23
CA THR A 354 4.61 28.70 30.35
C THR A 354 4.35 29.66 29.17
N ASP A 355 5.45 30.14 28.60
CA ASP A 355 5.46 31.00 27.42
C ASP A 355 6.47 30.52 26.35
N ALA A 356 6.49 31.16 25.20
CA ALA A 356 7.41 30.85 24.11
C ALA A 356 8.90 30.99 24.52
N GLN A 357 9.22 31.92 25.46
CA GLN A 357 10.59 32.11 25.92
C GLN A 357 11.08 30.90 26.75
N ARG A 358 10.22 30.36 27.63
CA ARG A 358 10.54 29.20 28.46
C ARG A 358 10.80 27.96 27.56
N TYR A 359 9.93 27.71 26.57
CA TYR A 359 10.17 26.66 25.58
C TYR A 359 11.51 26.87 24.86
N ARG A 360 11.81 28.08 24.39
CA ARG A 360 13.07 28.37 23.69
C ARG A 360 14.29 28.06 24.55
N SER A 361 14.25 28.45 25.83
CA SER A 361 15.35 28.19 26.77
C SER A 361 15.59 26.70 26.98
N VAL A 362 14.51 25.93 27.14
CA VAL A 362 14.56 24.47 27.32
C VAL A 362 15.09 23.77 26.08
N LEU A 363 14.55 24.08 24.90
CA LEU A 363 14.98 23.48 23.65
C LEU A 363 16.45 23.78 23.33
N ALA A 364 16.91 24.98 23.64
CA ALA A 364 18.32 25.34 23.51
C ALA A 364 19.22 24.57 24.50
N ALA A 365 18.76 24.33 25.72
CA ALA A 365 19.50 23.54 26.70
C ALA A 365 19.56 22.04 26.33
N ALA A 366 18.49 21.50 25.71
CA ALA A 366 18.37 20.11 25.32
C ALA A 366 19.02 19.77 23.97
N GLU A 367 19.54 20.75 23.24
CA GLU A 367 20.11 20.56 21.90
C GLU A 367 21.25 19.53 21.90
N GLY A 368 21.13 18.53 21.01
CA GLY A 368 22.13 17.48 20.81
C GLY A 368 22.08 16.30 21.81
N HIS A 369 21.14 16.30 22.78
CA HIS A 369 21.01 15.22 23.75
C HIS A 369 20.05 14.10 23.31
N TYR A 370 19.18 14.36 22.34
CA TYR A 370 18.15 13.41 21.86
C TYR A 370 18.08 13.38 20.35
N ASP A 371 17.64 12.23 19.81
CA ASP A 371 17.50 12.03 18.38
C ASP A 371 16.24 12.69 17.83
N VAL A 372 15.20 12.80 18.67
CA VAL A 372 13.92 13.42 18.40
C VAL A 372 13.53 14.32 19.57
N VAL A 373 13.06 15.53 19.31
CA VAL A 373 12.43 16.37 20.30
C VAL A 373 10.96 16.54 19.93
N MET A 374 10.07 16.10 20.81
CA MET A 374 8.64 16.35 20.67
C MET A 374 8.23 17.53 21.52
N THR A 375 7.78 18.59 20.87
CA THR A 375 7.30 19.81 21.52
C THR A 375 5.78 19.86 21.46
N ILE A 376 5.12 19.89 22.62
CA ILE A 376 3.66 19.93 22.73
C ILE A 376 3.24 21.27 23.34
N PHE A 377 2.58 22.08 22.55
CA PHE A 377 1.91 23.29 23.01
C PHE A 377 0.49 22.93 23.44
N GLY A 378 0.28 22.76 24.74
CA GLY A 378 -1.02 22.38 25.33
C GLY A 378 -1.94 23.59 25.57
N ASP A 379 -1.36 24.79 25.53
CA ASP A 379 -2.03 26.07 25.77
C ASP A 379 -1.81 27.04 24.60
N PRO A 380 -2.60 28.13 24.48
CA PRO A 380 -2.36 29.17 23.49
C PRO A 380 -1.03 29.89 23.78
N ILE A 381 0.00 29.59 23.00
CA ILE A 381 1.33 30.20 23.15
C ILE A 381 1.61 31.11 21.96
N PRO A 382 1.36 32.43 22.07
CA PRO A 382 1.76 33.39 21.04
C PRO A 382 3.27 33.37 20.82
N GLY A 383 3.70 33.35 19.55
CA GLY A 383 5.11 33.25 19.20
C GLY A 383 5.70 31.82 19.22
N ALA A 384 4.86 30.80 19.37
CA ALA A 384 5.29 29.39 19.30
C ALA A 384 6.04 29.06 17.99
N SER A 385 5.65 29.67 16.87
CA SER A 385 6.31 29.51 15.58
C SER A 385 7.75 30.05 15.51
N GLU A 386 8.16 30.86 16.47
CA GLU A 386 9.54 31.39 16.60
C GLU A 386 10.41 30.52 17.52
N VAL A 387 9.81 29.54 18.20
CA VAL A 387 10.51 28.60 19.11
C VAL A 387 11.16 27.47 18.33
N ILE A 388 10.45 26.92 17.36
CA ILE A 388 10.86 25.73 16.61
C ILE A 388 11.78 26.11 15.46
N ARG A 389 12.86 25.36 15.27
CA ARG A 389 13.82 25.57 14.19
C ARG A 389 13.59 24.57 13.06
N PRO A 390 13.40 25.02 11.79
CA PRO A 390 13.28 24.12 10.65
C PRO A 390 14.54 23.28 10.45
N GLY A 391 14.36 22.06 9.90
CA GLY A 391 15.48 21.19 9.48
C GLY A 391 16.05 20.29 10.57
N LYS A 392 15.47 20.30 11.77
CA LYS A 392 15.72 19.31 12.83
C LYS A 392 14.56 18.33 12.93
N CYS A 393 14.78 17.19 13.57
CA CYS A 393 13.70 16.24 13.87
C CYS A 393 12.91 16.74 15.11
N ASP A 394 12.32 17.94 14.96
CA ASP A 394 11.46 18.57 15.96
C ASP A 394 10.00 18.23 15.59
N LEU A 395 9.41 17.31 16.33
CA LEU A 395 8.04 16.89 16.17
C LEU A 395 7.12 17.81 16.97
N VAL A 396 6.24 18.54 16.30
CA VAL A 396 5.41 19.55 16.95
C VAL A 396 3.96 19.10 17.03
N CYS A 397 3.39 19.20 18.23
CA CYS A 397 1.97 19.04 18.48
C CYS A 397 1.40 20.34 19.07
N TYR A 398 0.26 20.80 18.56
CA TYR A 398 -0.44 21.96 19.09
C TYR A 398 -1.89 21.59 19.40
N LEU A 399 -2.27 21.59 20.69
CA LEU A 399 -3.52 21.01 21.19
C LEU A 399 -4.65 21.99 21.47
N GLY A 400 -4.36 23.24 21.58
CA GLY A 400 -5.39 24.16 22.02
C GLY A 400 -5.16 25.63 21.68
N GLY A 401 -6.22 26.43 21.83
CA GLY A 401 -6.15 27.87 21.69
C GLY A 401 -6.70 28.43 20.39
N ALA A 402 -7.56 27.67 19.69
CA ALA A 402 -8.38 28.13 18.57
C ALA A 402 -7.68 29.10 17.58
N ASP A 403 -7.82 30.41 17.78
CA ASP A 403 -7.26 31.41 16.86
C ASP A 403 -5.73 31.50 16.93
N VAL A 404 -5.16 31.43 18.15
CA VAL A 404 -3.69 31.47 18.35
C VAL A 404 -3.07 30.23 17.77
N GLU A 405 -3.65 29.04 18.03
CA GLU A 405 -3.20 27.77 17.47
C GLU A 405 -3.21 27.80 15.93
N ARG A 406 -4.32 28.21 15.33
CA ARG A 406 -4.47 28.27 13.85
C ARG A 406 -3.44 29.21 13.22
N GLU A 407 -3.21 30.36 13.81
CA GLU A 407 -2.24 31.35 13.32
C GLU A 407 -0.80 30.85 13.44
N GLU A 408 -0.40 30.33 14.61
CA GLU A 408 0.95 29.83 14.85
C GLU A 408 1.24 28.57 14.05
N ARG A 409 0.29 27.62 13.93
CA ARG A 409 0.39 26.44 13.07
C ARG A 409 0.59 26.82 11.61
N GLY A 410 -0.18 27.79 11.11
CA GLY A 410 -0.03 28.29 9.74
C GLY A 410 1.36 28.87 9.48
N LYS A 411 1.89 29.69 10.42
CA LYS A 411 3.26 30.23 10.35
C LYS A 411 4.33 29.12 10.37
N MET A 412 4.13 28.09 11.19
CA MET A 412 5.03 26.92 11.24
C MET A 412 5.05 26.17 9.91
N HIS A 413 3.87 25.87 9.33
CA HIS A 413 3.79 25.21 8.03
C HIS A 413 4.41 26.03 6.90
N GLU A 414 4.26 27.36 6.91
CA GLU A 414 4.95 28.26 5.96
C GLU A 414 6.49 28.16 6.07
N LYS A 415 7.00 27.88 7.27
CA LYS A 415 8.42 27.59 7.55
C LYS A 415 8.80 26.13 7.31
N LYS A 416 7.90 25.29 6.77
CA LYS A 416 8.06 23.83 6.61
C LYS A 416 8.33 23.08 7.92
N ILE A 417 7.71 23.51 9.00
CA ILE A 417 7.68 22.79 10.28
C ILE A 417 6.41 21.96 10.31
N ALA A 418 6.52 20.66 10.48
CA ALA A 418 5.37 19.75 10.55
C ALA A 418 4.69 19.88 11.93
N VAL A 419 3.43 20.34 11.94
CA VAL A 419 2.61 20.44 13.14
C VAL A 419 1.44 19.47 13.06
N PHE A 420 1.16 18.79 14.16
CA PHE A 420 0.10 17.80 14.26
C PHE A 420 -0.91 18.19 15.36
N PRO A 421 -2.18 17.81 15.20
CA PRO A 421 -3.21 18.21 16.18
C PRO A 421 -3.19 17.38 17.46
N THR A 422 -2.61 16.17 17.44
CA THR A 422 -2.51 15.31 18.62
C THR A 422 -1.15 14.59 18.69
N PRO A 423 -0.71 14.17 19.90
CA PRO A 423 0.53 13.41 20.06
C PRO A 423 0.56 12.12 19.28
N GLU A 424 -0.56 11.38 19.23
CA GLU A 424 -0.68 10.11 18.52
C GLU A 424 -0.45 10.29 17.02
N ARG A 425 -1.06 11.31 16.42
CA ARG A 425 -0.87 11.62 15.01
C ARG A 425 0.56 12.02 14.71
N ALA A 426 1.17 12.81 15.60
CA ALA A 426 2.55 13.25 15.47
C ALA A 426 3.53 12.08 15.47
N VAL A 427 3.45 11.22 16.50
CA VAL A 427 4.38 10.08 16.64
C VAL A 427 4.17 9.05 15.54
N LYS A 428 2.92 8.70 15.20
CA LYS A 428 2.63 7.79 14.08
C LYS A 428 3.16 8.31 12.75
N ALA A 429 3.07 9.63 12.51
CA ALA A 429 3.61 10.24 11.32
C ALA A 429 5.13 10.15 11.25
N LEU A 430 5.83 10.29 12.38
CA LEU A 430 7.27 10.12 12.44
C LEU A 430 7.70 8.65 12.32
N SER A 431 6.92 7.71 12.88
CA SER A 431 7.25 6.27 12.85
C SER A 431 7.32 5.70 11.43
N CYS A 432 6.74 6.38 10.43
CA CYS A 432 6.86 5.95 9.04
C CYS A 432 8.32 5.88 8.57
N TYR A 433 9.24 6.67 9.12
CA TYR A 433 10.67 6.58 8.83
C TYR A 433 11.32 5.29 9.38
N ALA A 434 10.87 4.80 10.55
CA ALA A 434 11.41 3.59 11.15
C ALA A 434 11.01 2.32 10.37
N ARG A 435 9.86 2.37 9.68
CA ARG A 435 9.31 1.22 8.97
C ARG A 435 9.98 0.97 7.63
N PHE A 436 10.44 2.02 6.93
CA PHE A 436 10.96 1.89 5.56
C PHE A 436 12.07 2.89 5.24
N ASP A 437 13.29 2.39 5.08
CA ASP A 437 14.35 3.13 4.41
C ASP A 437 14.41 2.70 2.94
N ARG A 438 13.93 3.56 2.04
CA ARG A 438 13.95 3.28 0.58
C ARG A 438 15.35 3.13 0.00
N ASN A 439 16.38 3.65 0.65
CA ASN A 439 17.76 3.47 0.22
C ASN A 439 18.26 2.03 0.38
N THR A 440 17.58 1.26 1.26
CA THR A 440 17.91 -0.16 1.49
C THR A 440 17.11 -1.13 0.60
N PHE A 441 16.14 -0.64 -0.20
CA PHE A 441 15.38 -1.51 -1.10
C PHE A 441 16.15 -1.80 -2.39
N PRO A 442 16.27 -3.08 -2.78
CA PRO A 442 16.97 -3.46 -4.00
C PRO A 442 16.24 -2.94 -5.24
N THR A 443 16.98 -2.25 -6.11
CA THR A 443 16.45 -1.75 -7.40
C THR A 443 16.43 -2.80 -8.50
N ASP A 444 17.14 -3.88 -8.31
CA ASP A 444 17.32 -5.00 -9.26
C ASP A 444 16.36 -6.17 -9.02
N ARG A 445 15.47 -6.06 -8.03
CA ARG A 445 14.48 -7.10 -7.74
C ARG A 445 13.66 -7.43 -8.98
N ALA A 446 13.65 -8.69 -9.35
CA ALA A 446 12.77 -9.18 -10.41
C ALA A 446 11.29 -8.99 -10.02
N VAL A 447 10.47 -8.65 -10.99
CA VAL A 447 9.02 -8.53 -10.83
C VAL A 447 8.40 -9.57 -11.75
N ALA A 448 7.88 -10.65 -11.17
CA ALA A 448 7.10 -11.63 -11.90
C ALA A 448 5.62 -11.29 -11.74
N VAL A 449 5.04 -10.64 -12.73
CA VAL A 449 3.61 -10.30 -12.75
C VAL A 449 2.89 -11.21 -13.75
N SER A 450 1.77 -11.76 -13.32
CA SER A 450 0.90 -12.52 -14.21
C SER A 450 0.06 -11.55 -15.04
N THR A 451 0.16 -11.66 -16.36
CA THR A 451 -0.74 -11.01 -17.33
C THR A 451 -1.82 -11.97 -17.82
N GLU A 452 -1.87 -13.18 -17.26
CA GLU A 452 -2.77 -14.23 -17.69
C GLU A 452 -4.18 -14.02 -17.17
N LYS A 453 -5.17 -14.38 -17.99
CA LYS A 453 -6.56 -14.48 -17.54
C LYS A 453 -6.70 -15.65 -16.55
N PRO A 454 -7.70 -15.60 -15.64
CA PRO A 454 -7.98 -16.76 -14.80
C PRO A 454 -8.10 -18.02 -15.65
N PRO A 455 -7.56 -19.17 -15.19
CA PRO A 455 -7.70 -20.43 -15.91
C PRO A 455 -9.18 -20.83 -16.00
N GLU A 456 -9.57 -21.45 -17.12
CA GLU A 456 -10.95 -21.88 -17.34
C GLU A 456 -11.33 -23.08 -16.43
N SER A 457 -10.34 -23.90 -16.06
CA SER A 457 -10.52 -25.03 -15.16
C SER A 457 -9.29 -25.25 -14.28
N LEU A 458 -9.53 -25.84 -13.11
CA LEU A 458 -8.52 -26.14 -12.11
C LEU A 458 -8.48 -27.65 -11.86
N ARG A 459 -7.28 -28.22 -11.76
CA ARG A 459 -7.05 -29.58 -11.35
C ARG A 459 -6.39 -29.61 -9.96
N ALA A 460 -7.10 -30.08 -8.96
CA ALA A 460 -6.49 -30.42 -7.67
C ALA A 460 -5.78 -31.79 -7.78
N MET A 461 -4.54 -31.84 -7.33
CA MET A 461 -3.82 -33.10 -7.14
C MET A 461 -4.37 -33.84 -5.92
N THR A 462 -4.31 -35.16 -5.93
CA THR A 462 -4.50 -35.97 -4.73
C THR A 462 -3.39 -35.66 -3.71
N PRO A 463 -3.59 -35.93 -2.42
CA PRO A 463 -2.52 -35.82 -1.43
C PRO A 463 -1.25 -36.61 -1.78
N ALA A 464 -1.42 -37.81 -2.33
CA ALA A 464 -0.30 -38.64 -2.81
C ALA A 464 0.47 -37.96 -3.96
N GLU A 465 -0.24 -37.44 -4.96
CA GLU A 465 0.37 -36.72 -6.08
C GLU A 465 1.10 -35.46 -5.60
N SER A 466 0.48 -34.68 -4.67
CA SER A 466 1.07 -33.48 -4.09
C SER A 466 2.37 -33.78 -3.35
N MET A 467 2.39 -34.81 -2.50
CA MET A 467 3.58 -35.23 -1.77
C MET A 467 4.68 -35.73 -2.71
N ALA A 468 4.34 -36.50 -3.74
CA ALA A 468 5.28 -36.97 -4.75
C ALA A 468 5.86 -35.84 -5.58
N PHE A 469 5.06 -34.85 -5.96
CA PHE A 469 5.50 -33.62 -6.64
C PHE A 469 6.52 -32.85 -5.83
N LEU A 470 6.26 -32.65 -4.53
CA LEU A 470 7.19 -31.97 -3.63
C LEU A 470 8.48 -32.76 -3.42
N ALA A 471 8.39 -34.08 -3.20
CA ALA A 471 9.55 -34.96 -3.09
C ALA A 471 10.44 -34.91 -4.34
N GLY A 472 9.82 -34.96 -5.54
CA GLY A 472 10.51 -34.85 -6.84
C GLY A 472 11.21 -33.48 -7.03
N ASN A 473 10.75 -32.45 -6.37
CA ASN A 473 11.40 -31.14 -6.32
C ASN A 473 12.33 -30.92 -5.11
N GLY A 474 12.66 -32.02 -4.41
CA GLY A 474 13.66 -32.03 -3.33
C GLY A 474 13.16 -31.48 -1.99
N PHE A 475 11.86 -31.31 -1.77
CA PHE A 475 11.33 -30.90 -0.47
C PHE A 475 11.37 -32.05 0.55
N PRO A 476 11.65 -31.77 1.81
CA PRO A 476 11.65 -32.79 2.86
C PRO A 476 10.20 -33.14 3.24
N VAL A 477 9.70 -34.22 2.69
CA VAL A 477 8.35 -34.72 2.94
C VAL A 477 8.38 -36.02 3.74
N THR A 478 7.30 -36.32 4.48
CA THR A 478 7.15 -37.62 5.14
C THR A 478 7.07 -38.74 4.08
N SER A 479 7.68 -39.90 4.39
CA SER A 479 7.49 -41.11 3.54
C SER A 479 6.00 -41.48 3.52
N ALA A 480 5.41 -41.58 2.34
CA ALA A 480 3.99 -41.83 2.18
C ALA A 480 3.72 -42.71 0.97
N HIS A 481 2.74 -43.62 1.07
CA HIS A 481 2.34 -44.52 0.00
C HIS A 481 0.82 -44.56 -0.15
N PRO A 482 0.28 -44.37 -1.38
CA PRO A 482 -1.14 -44.54 -1.62
C PRO A 482 -1.55 -46.01 -1.56
N ALA A 483 -2.78 -46.25 -1.13
CA ALA A 483 -3.38 -47.59 -1.04
C ALA A 483 -4.87 -47.53 -1.41
N GLY A 484 -5.27 -48.36 -2.41
CA GLY A 484 -6.64 -48.51 -2.87
C GLY A 484 -7.41 -49.62 -2.15
N SER A 485 -6.74 -50.39 -1.28
CA SER A 485 -7.35 -51.48 -0.52
C SER A 485 -6.77 -51.61 0.89
N GLU A 486 -7.49 -52.31 1.80
CA GLU A 486 -6.99 -52.58 3.15
C GLU A 486 -5.65 -53.34 3.12
N GLN A 487 -5.50 -54.31 2.19
CA GLN A 487 -4.26 -55.08 2.05
C GLN A 487 -3.09 -54.20 1.65
N GLU A 488 -3.30 -53.30 0.70
CA GLU A 488 -2.27 -52.35 0.25
C GLU A 488 -1.93 -51.35 1.38
N ALA A 489 -2.92 -50.88 2.14
CA ALA A 489 -2.68 -49.99 3.27
C ALA A 489 -1.82 -50.63 4.35
N VAL A 490 -2.09 -51.91 4.69
CA VAL A 490 -1.27 -52.69 5.64
C VAL A 490 0.13 -52.91 5.08
N ALA A 491 0.26 -53.26 3.78
CA ALA A 491 1.57 -53.44 3.16
C ALA A 491 2.39 -52.13 3.14
N ALA A 492 1.75 -50.98 2.91
CA ALA A 492 2.37 -49.67 2.99
C ALA A 492 2.85 -49.35 4.42
N ALA A 493 2.00 -49.61 5.42
CA ALA A 493 2.35 -49.40 6.82
C ALA A 493 3.54 -50.25 7.29
N ARG A 494 3.57 -51.55 6.90
CA ARG A 494 4.73 -52.42 7.15
C ARG A 494 6.03 -51.93 6.56
N ARG A 495 5.95 -51.33 5.34
CA ARG A 495 7.13 -50.76 4.66
C ARG A 495 7.65 -49.50 5.38
N ILE A 496 6.74 -48.65 5.88
CA ILE A 496 7.06 -47.39 6.59
C ILE A 496 7.55 -47.69 7.99
N GLY A 497 6.93 -48.63 8.68
CA GLY A 497 7.10 -48.89 10.13
C GLY A 497 6.04 -48.12 10.95
N PHE A 498 5.64 -48.76 12.11
CA PHE A 498 4.64 -48.18 12.99
C PHE A 498 5.26 -47.27 14.03
N PRO A 499 4.53 -46.24 14.55
CA PRO A 499 3.15 -45.88 14.16
C PRO A 499 3.09 -45.14 12.82
N VAL A 500 1.92 -45.20 12.17
CA VAL A 500 1.64 -44.51 10.92
C VAL A 500 0.45 -43.56 11.02
N THR A 501 0.36 -42.64 10.09
CA THR A 501 -0.84 -41.84 9.82
C THR A 501 -1.57 -42.39 8.61
N VAL A 502 -2.91 -42.48 8.68
CA VAL A 502 -3.76 -42.87 7.54
C VAL A 502 -4.65 -41.69 7.19
N LYS A 503 -4.59 -41.25 5.93
CA LYS A 503 -5.29 -40.05 5.44
C LYS A 503 -6.13 -40.37 4.22
N MET A 504 -7.26 -39.65 4.03
CA MET A 504 -8.04 -39.70 2.81
C MET A 504 -7.22 -39.21 1.61
N ASN A 505 -7.20 -39.94 0.54
CA ASN A 505 -6.44 -39.62 -0.70
C ASN A 505 -7.39 -39.13 -1.81
N SER A 506 -8.18 -38.08 -1.53
CA SER A 506 -9.12 -37.50 -2.50
C SER A 506 -8.73 -36.06 -2.82
N PRO A 507 -8.79 -35.61 -4.09
CA PRO A 507 -8.54 -34.23 -4.48
C PRO A 507 -9.67 -33.28 -4.08
N ASP A 508 -10.87 -33.81 -3.78
CA ASP A 508 -12.09 -33.02 -3.53
C ASP A 508 -12.17 -32.49 -2.10
N VAL A 509 -11.33 -32.99 -1.19
CA VAL A 509 -11.41 -32.67 0.26
C VAL A 509 -10.28 -31.74 0.68
N THR A 510 -10.65 -30.49 1.00
CA THR A 510 -9.70 -29.47 1.45
C THR A 510 -9.36 -29.62 2.94
N HIS A 511 -10.37 -29.78 3.81
CA HIS A 511 -10.20 -29.94 5.27
C HIS A 511 -10.49 -31.38 5.69
N LYS A 512 -9.48 -32.25 5.50
CA LYS A 512 -9.61 -33.69 5.77
C LYS A 512 -9.98 -34.01 7.21
N THR A 513 -9.48 -33.25 8.17
CA THR A 513 -9.72 -33.42 9.60
C THR A 513 -11.20 -33.24 9.96
N ASP A 514 -11.88 -32.27 9.38
CA ASP A 514 -13.27 -31.93 9.70
C ASP A 514 -14.28 -33.02 9.30
N VAL A 515 -13.91 -33.76 8.25
CA VAL A 515 -14.73 -34.86 7.73
C VAL A 515 -14.31 -36.23 8.29
N GLY A 516 -13.35 -36.28 9.24
CA GLY A 516 -12.82 -37.52 9.79
C GLY A 516 -11.91 -38.28 8.81
N GLY A 517 -11.32 -37.56 7.86
CA GLY A 517 -10.45 -38.11 6.82
C GLY A 517 -8.97 -38.26 7.21
N VAL A 518 -8.62 -38.06 8.50
CA VAL A 518 -7.26 -38.24 9.04
C VAL A 518 -7.31 -39.01 10.34
N ILE A 519 -6.48 -40.04 10.46
CA ILE A 519 -6.29 -40.84 11.68
C ILE A 519 -4.79 -40.90 11.97
N LEU A 520 -4.41 -40.30 13.08
CA LEU A 520 -3.02 -40.23 13.54
C LEU A 520 -2.69 -41.40 14.50
N ASP A 521 -1.40 -41.65 14.67
CA ASP A 521 -0.84 -42.53 15.65
C ASP A 521 -1.41 -43.97 15.60
N VAL A 522 -1.49 -44.53 14.39
CA VAL A 522 -2.00 -45.89 14.16
C VAL A 522 -0.89 -46.90 14.47
N PRO A 523 -1.03 -47.71 15.56
CA PRO A 523 0.09 -48.41 16.14
C PRO A 523 0.39 -49.76 15.48
N ASP A 524 -0.57 -50.36 14.76
CA ASP A 524 -0.47 -51.71 14.22
C ASP A 524 -1.36 -51.92 12.97
N GLU A 525 -1.28 -53.14 12.41
CA GLU A 525 -2.02 -53.53 11.21
C GLU A 525 -3.54 -53.50 11.37
N GLU A 526 -4.03 -53.93 12.55
CA GLU A 526 -5.46 -53.90 12.81
C GLU A 526 -6.00 -52.48 12.88
N GLY A 527 -5.22 -51.60 13.49
CA GLY A 527 -5.48 -50.13 13.49
C GLY A 527 -5.54 -49.60 12.06
N VAL A 528 -4.63 -50.00 11.18
CA VAL A 528 -4.64 -49.57 9.75
C VAL A 528 -5.91 -50.06 9.02
N ARG A 529 -6.36 -51.30 9.24
CA ARG A 529 -7.60 -51.80 8.64
C ARG A 529 -8.82 -51.01 9.13
N LYS A 530 -8.89 -50.75 10.43
CA LYS A 530 -9.96 -49.90 11.01
C LYS A 530 -9.94 -48.51 10.46
N ALA A 531 -8.75 -47.88 10.36
CA ALA A 531 -8.56 -46.55 9.79
C ALA A 531 -9.00 -46.50 8.33
N TYR A 532 -8.60 -47.50 7.50
CA TYR A 532 -9.03 -47.57 6.10
C TYR A 532 -10.55 -47.58 5.97
N ARG A 533 -11.25 -48.50 6.68
CA ARG A 533 -12.72 -48.60 6.63
C ARG A 533 -13.39 -47.30 7.05
N ARG A 534 -12.96 -46.68 8.17
CA ARG A 534 -13.51 -45.44 8.68
C ARG A 534 -13.35 -44.28 7.70
N ILE A 535 -12.20 -44.19 7.04
CA ILE A 535 -11.94 -43.14 6.02
C ILE A 535 -12.74 -43.42 4.73
N ALA A 536 -12.86 -44.66 4.30
CA ALA A 536 -13.70 -45.03 3.15
C ALA A 536 -15.18 -44.69 3.40
N GLU A 537 -15.70 -45.00 4.60
CA GLU A 537 -17.06 -44.59 5.00
C GLU A 537 -17.23 -43.05 5.03
N ALA A 538 -16.22 -42.32 5.53
CA ALA A 538 -16.25 -40.88 5.52
C ALA A 538 -16.26 -40.32 4.10
N ALA A 539 -15.44 -40.81 3.21
CA ALA A 539 -15.41 -40.43 1.79
C ALA A 539 -16.77 -40.68 1.10
N GLY A 540 -17.37 -41.88 1.36
CA GLY A 540 -18.70 -42.20 0.83
C GLY A 540 -19.80 -41.27 1.31
N ARG A 541 -19.77 -40.83 2.59
CA ARG A 541 -20.77 -39.92 3.16
C ARG A 541 -20.76 -38.54 2.50
N ILE A 542 -19.61 -38.07 2.08
CA ILE A 542 -19.47 -36.72 1.46
C ILE A 542 -19.43 -36.79 -0.08
N GLY A 543 -19.56 -38.01 -0.68
CA GLY A 543 -19.50 -38.18 -2.12
C GLY A 543 -18.17 -37.82 -2.75
N ALA A 544 -17.06 -37.89 -1.99
CA ALA A 544 -15.72 -37.64 -2.50
C ALA A 544 -15.28 -38.71 -3.50
N ARG A 545 -14.53 -38.33 -4.52
CA ARG A 545 -13.92 -39.29 -5.46
C ARG A 545 -13.05 -40.26 -4.68
N ASP A 546 -13.27 -41.58 -4.93
CA ASP A 546 -12.52 -42.64 -4.24
C ASP A 546 -11.08 -42.69 -4.79
N GLY A 547 -10.15 -42.14 -4.03
CA GLY A 547 -8.70 -42.25 -4.25
C GLY A 547 -8.02 -43.18 -3.24
N GLY A 548 -8.80 -43.93 -2.45
CA GLY A 548 -8.29 -44.77 -1.37
C GLY A 548 -7.74 -43.93 -0.21
N VAL A 549 -6.69 -44.43 0.41
CA VAL A 549 -6.00 -43.74 1.52
C VAL A 549 -4.53 -43.48 1.19
N LEU A 550 -3.94 -42.52 1.83
CA LEU A 550 -2.50 -42.28 1.90
C LEU A 550 -2.00 -42.70 3.28
N VAL A 551 -1.13 -43.73 3.31
CA VAL A 551 -0.44 -44.18 4.54
C VAL A 551 0.90 -43.43 4.62
N ALA A 552 1.13 -42.71 5.65
CA ALA A 552 2.33 -41.88 5.84
C ALA A 552 3.03 -42.17 7.16
N ALA A 553 4.35 -41.99 7.21
CA ALA A 553 5.11 -42.02 8.46
C ALA A 553 4.62 -40.92 9.41
N MET A 554 4.57 -41.25 10.70
CA MET A 554 4.38 -40.23 11.74
C MET A 554 5.58 -39.30 11.76
N ALA A 555 5.35 -38.00 11.59
CA ALA A 555 6.40 -37.02 11.83
C ALA A 555 6.69 -36.91 13.34
N PRO A 556 7.95 -36.84 13.75
CA PRO A 556 8.28 -36.58 15.15
C PRO A 556 7.64 -35.26 15.64
N PRO A 557 7.33 -35.15 16.95
CA PRO A 557 6.77 -33.89 17.47
C PRO A 557 7.69 -32.69 17.23
N GLY A 558 7.10 -31.55 16.88
CA GLY A 558 7.80 -30.30 16.62
C GLY A 558 6.85 -29.12 16.64
N GLN A 559 7.36 -27.94 16.28
CA GLN A 559 6.52 -26.76 16.12
C GLN A 559 5.82 -26.81 14.76
N GLU A 560 4.49 -26.77 14.77
CA GLU A 560 3.71 -26.74 13.53
C GLU A 560 3.72 -25.32 12.92
N VAL A 561 3.99 -25.25 11.63
CA VAL A 561 3.83 -24.04 10.82
C VAL A 561 3.09 -24.38 9.51
N ILE A 562 2.56 -23.36 8.87
CA ILE A 562 1.88 -23.45 7.58
C ILE A 562 2.60 -22.57 6.56
N VAL A 563 2.78 -23.11 5.35
CA VAL A 563 3.29 -22.37 4.21
C VAL A 563 2.31 -22.55 3.04
N GLY A 564 1.71 -21.45 2.62
CA GLY A 564 0.74 -21.44 1.52
C GLY A 564 1.24 -20.67 0.30
N VAL A 565 0.66 -20.96 -0.84
CA VAL A 565 0.81 -20.16 -2.07
C VAL A 565 -0.59 -19.91 -2.64
N THR A 566 -0.82 -18.68 -3.06
CA THR A 566 -2.01 -18.27 -3.81
C THR A 566 -1.58 -17.43 -4.99
N LYS A 567 -2.28 -17.56 -6.12
CA LYS A 567 -2.07 -16.71 -7.29
C LYS A 567 -3.06 -15.56 -7.25
N ASP A 568 -2.54 -14.33 -7.21
CA ASP A 568 -3.31 -13.09 -7.33
C ASP A 568 -3.37 -12.69 -8.81
N LEU A 569 -4.55 -12.23 -9.27
CA LEU A 569 -4.77 -11.88 -10.67
C LEU A 569 -3.97 -10.66 -11.14
N GLN A 570 -3.54 -9.80 -10.21
CA GLN A 570 -2.78 -8.58 -10.50
C GLN A 570 -1.28 -8.77 -10.27
N PHE A 571 -0.92 -9.31 -9.10
CA PHE A 571 0.47 -9.39 -8.63
C PHE A 571 1.13 -10.76 -8.80
N GLY A 572 0.41 -11.76 -9.36
CA GLY A 572 0.94 -13.10 -9.52
C GLY A 572 0.98 -13.90 -8.21
N HIS A 573 1.94 -14.80 -8.09
CA HIS A 573 2.01 -15.68 -6.92
C HIS A 573 2.43 -14.94 -5.66
N ALA A 574 1.77 -15.26 -4.54
CA ALA A 574 2.14 -14.83 -3.21
C ALA A 574 2.35 -16.04 -2.29
N VAL A 575 3.42 -16.02 -1.53
CA VAL A 575 3.72 -17.01 -0.48
C VAL A 575 3.19 -16.48 0.84
N MET A 576 2.49 -17.35 1.56
CA MET A 576 1.97 -17.13 2.91
C MET A 576 2.78 -17.94 3.92
N PHE A 577 3.01 -17.38 5.09
CA PHE A 577 3.59 -18.05 6.26
C PHE A 577 2.78 -17.76 7.52
N GLY A 578 2.58 -18.78 8.36
CA GLY A 578 1.94 -18.64 9.67
C GLY A 578 2.29 -19.80 10.61
N LEU A 579 1.92 -19.66 11.90
CA LEU A 579 1.96 -20.78 12.82
C LEU A 579 0.86 -21.78 12.47
N GLY A 580 1.12 -23.07 12.58
CA GLY A 580 0.14 -24.14 12.37
C GLY A 580 -0.87 -24.29 13.49
N GLY A 581 -1.85 -25.16 13.27
CA GLY A 581 -2.91 -25.50 14.22
C GLY A 581 -4.09 -24.51 14.21
N ILE A 582 -5.01 -24.69 15.13
CA ILE A 582 -6.28 -23.94 15.28
C ILE A 582 -6.07 -22.41 15.34
N MET A 583 -4.89 -21.96 15.77
CA MET A 583 -4.56 -20.54 15.94
C MET A 583 -4.56 -19.76 14.62
N VAL A 584 -4.16 -20.36 13.50
CA VAL A 584 -4.17 -19.71 12.19
C VAL A 584 -5.58 -19.43 11.70
N GLU A 585 -6.48 -20.40 11.86
CA GLU A 585 -7.87 -20.29 11.40
C GLU A 585 -8.63 -19.22 12.18
N VAL A 586 -8.37 -19.10 13.49
CA VAL A 586 -9.06 -18.17 14.38
C VAL A 586 -8.41 -16.77 14.36
N MET A 587 -7.08 -16.69 14.47
CA MET A 587 -6.38 -15.42 14.66
C MET A 587 -5.89 -14.77 13.35
N LYS A 588 -5.87 -15.52 12.24
CA LYS A 588 -5.34 -15.07 10.93
C LYS A 588 -3.95 -14.44 11.05
N ASP A 589 -3.11 -14.99 11.91
CA ASP A 589 -1.76 -14.49 12.15
C ASP A 589 -0.82 -15.05 11.08
N VAL A 590 -0.81 -14.38 9.95
CA VAL A 590 -0.07 -14.79 8.75
C VAL A 590 0.66 -13.60 8.13
N SER A 591 1.77 -13.89 7.46
CA SER A 591 2.52 -12.95 6.65
C SER A 591 2.47 -13.35 5.18
N PHE A 592 2.52 -12.38 4.28
CA PHE A 592 2.54 -12.59 2.84
C PHE A 592 3.70 -11.87 2.18
N ARG A 593 4.24 -12.45 1.10
CA ARG A 593 5.15 -11.78 0.15
C ARG A 593 4.86 -12.27 -1.27
N ILE A 594 4.97 -11.36 -2.25
CA ILE A 594 4.88 -11.75 -3.66
C ILE A 594 6.19 -12.39 -4.13
N VAL A 595 6.07 -13.32 -5.07
CA VAL A 595 7.19 -14.04 -5.69
C VAL A 595 7.89 -13.13 -6.72
N PRO A 596 9.23 -13.17 -6.82
CA PRO A 596 10.19 -13.99 -6.07
C PRO A 596 10.52 -13.44 -4.68
N LEU A 597 10.75 -14.35 -3.72
CA LEU A 597 11.20 -14.00 -2.38
C LEU A 597 12.73 -13.87 -2.31
N SER A 598 13.20 -12.89 -1.56
CA SER A 598 14.58 -12.80 -1.11
C SER A 598 14.77 -13.43 0.27
N GLY A 599 16.02 -13.70 0.67
CA GLY A 599 16.32 -14.12 2.04
C GLY A 599 15.87 -13.09 3.09
N LYS A 600 15.91 -11.80 2.77
CA LYS A 600 15.40 -10.72 3.64
C LYS A 600 13.89 -10.85 3.84
N ASP A 601 13.12 -11.10 2.78
CA ASP A 601 11.68 -11.34 2.87
C ASP A 601 11.35 -12.50 3.80
N ALA A 602 12.08 -13.62 3.68
CA ALA A 602 11.88 -14.78 4.54
C ALA A 602 12.17 -14.48 6.02
N VAL A 603 13.19 -13.66 6.31
CA VAL A 603 13.49 -13.19 7.67
C VAL A 603 12.33 -12.34 8.20
N GLU A 604 11.86 -11.38 7.43
CA GLU A 604 10.76 -10.51 7.82
C GLU A 604 9.47 -11.31 8.03
N MET A 605 9.10 -12.20 7.10
CA MET A 605 7.91 -13.05 7.21
C MET A 605 7.87 -13.85 8.51
N THR A 606 9.02 -14.42 8.90
CA THR A 606 9.08 -15.23 10.13
C THR A 606 9.06 -14.41 11.42
N SER A 607 9.35 -13.11 11.36
CA SER A 607 9.42 -12.22 12.52
C SER A 607 8.20 -11.34 12.72
N GLU A 608 7.43 -11.04 11.65
CA GLU A 608 6.31 -10.10 11.71
C GLU A 608 4.98 -10.71 12.18
N ILE A 609 4.86 -12.05 12.20
CA ILE A 609 3.69 -12.70 12.80
C ILE A 609 3.69 -12.50 14.32
N ARG A 610 2.52 -12.30 14.93
CA ARG A 610 2.38 -12.09 16.38
C ARG A 610 2.91 -13.24 17.18
N GLY A 611 2.73 -14.46 16.67
CA GLY A 611 3.20 -15.71 17.25
C GLY A 611 4.69 -16.00 17.06
N ALA A 612 5.50 -15.13 16.46
CA ALA A 612 6.91 -15.37 16.13
C ALA A 612 7.74 -15.86 17.34
N ARG A 613 7.41 -15.39 18.55
CA ARG A 613 8.06 -15.84 19.80
C ARG A 613 7.91 -17.34 20.05
N ALA A 614 6.86 -18.00 19.55
CA ALA A 614 6.71 -19.45 19.70
C ALA A 614 7.81 -20.23 18.96
N LEU A 615 8.36 -19.67 17.90
CA LEU A 615 9.47 -20.26 17.14
C LEU A 615 10.81 -20.21 17.90
N THR A 616 10.98 -19.29 18.83
CA THR A 616 12.24 -19.10 19.58
C THR A 616 12.32 -19.94 20.86
N GLY A 617 11.32 -20.78 21.13
CA GLY A 617 11.27 -21.61 22.33
C GLY A 617 10.76 -20.86 23.57
N VAL A 618 9.47 -20.99 23.88
CA VAL A 618 8.82 -20.37 25.04
C VAL A 618 8.49 -21.45 26.07
N ARG A 619 8.60 -21.13 27.36
CA ARG A 619 8.24 -22.01 28.50
C ARG A 619 8.94 -23.37 28.49
N GLY A 620 10.25 -23.39 28.18
CA GLY A 620 11.06 -24.64 28.26
C GLY A 620 10.92 -25.54 27.02
N ARG A 621 10.23 -25.14 25.98
CA ARG A 621 10.26 -25.82 24.68
C ARG A 621 11.56 -25.49 23.95
N THR A 622 12.12 -26.45 23.24
CA THR A 622 13.30 -26.24 22.38
C THR A 622 12.95 -25.28 21.23
N PRO A 623 13.86 -24.37 20.86
CA PRO A 623 13.68 -23.51 19.70
C PRO A 623 13.49 -24.33 18.42
N ALA A 624 12.61 -23.86 17.54
CA ALA A 624 12.45 -24.41 16.20
C ALA A 624 13.59 -23.94 15.28
N ASP A 625 13.93 -24.73 14.25
CA ASP A 625 14.89 -24.34 13.22
C ASP A 625 14.29 -23.29 12.28
N VAL A 626 14.31 -22.03 12.72
CA VAL A 626 13.81 -20.90 11.93
C VAL A 626 14.59 -20.71 10.63
N ALA A 627 15.88 -21.11 10.60
CA ALA A 627 16.69 -21.04 9.39
C ALA A 627 16.16 -22.00 8.32
N ALA A 628 15.79 -23.23 8.72
CA ALA A 628 15.16 -24.20 7.80
C ALA A 628 13.79 -23.70 7.30
N VAL A 629 13.00 -23.00 8.12
CA VAL A 629 11.73 -22.38 7.69
C VAL A 629 11.99 -21.30 6.63
N ARG A 630 12.97 -20.44 6.84
CA ARG A 630 13.34 -19.38 5.88
C ARG A 630 13.81 -19.95 4.55
N ASP A 631 14.62 -21.02 4.59
CA ASP A 631 15.03 -21.76 3.38
C ASP A 631 13.82 -22.36 2.65
N LEU A 632 12.88 -22.97 3.39
CA LEU A 632 11.65 -23.51 2.83
C LEU A 632 10.85 -22.43 2.09
N LEU A 633 10.68 -21.24 2.66
CA LEU A 633 9.94 -20.12 2.03
C LEU A 633 10.57 -19.70 0.71
N VAL A 634 11.89 -19.55 0.66
CA VAL A 634 12.62 -19.21 -0.57
C VAL A 634 12.46 -20.33 -1.62
N ARG A 635 12.62 -21.60 -1.21
CA ARG A 635 12.46 -22.76 -2.10
C ARG A 635 11.04 -22.89 -2.65
N VAL A 636 10.02 -22.58 -1.85
CA VAL A 636 8.62 -22.53 -2.32
C VAL A 636 8.46 -21.44 -3.37
N SER A 637 9.03 -20.26 -3.15
CA SER A 637 9.05 -19.17 -4.12
C SER A 637 9.73 -19.59 -5.43
N ASP A 638 10.88 -20.26 -5.36
CA ASP A 638 11.60 -20.75 -6.53
C ASP A 638 10.81 -21.86 -7.27
N LEU A 639 10.12 -22.72 -6.51
CA LEU A 639 9.27 -23.76 -7.09
C LEU A 639 8.15 -23.15 -7.94
N VAL A 640 7.39 -22.21 -7.41
CA VAL A 640 6.28 -21.59 -8.15
C VAL A 640 6.75 -20.71 -9.29
N SER A 641 7.95 -20.14 -9.21
CA SER A 641 8.59 -19.41 -10.33
C SER A 641 8.89 -20.35 -11.51
N ARG A 642 9.29 -21.61 -11.24
CA ARG A 642 9.54 -22.63 -12.24
C ARG A 642 8.26 -23.33 -12.76
N HIS A 643 7.20 -23.29 -11.97
CA HIS A 643 5.90 -23.91 -12.26
C HIS A 643 4.77 -22.87 -12.19
N PRO A 644 4.68 -21.94 -13.15
CA PRO A 644 3.70 -20.83 -13.11
C PRO A 644 2.24 -21.28 -13.20
N GLY A 645 1.99 -22.53 -13.62
CA GLY A 645 0.66 -23.14 -13.62
C GLY A 645 0.14 -23.57 -12.23
N ILE A 646 0.93 -23.42 -11.16
CA ILE A 646 0.41 -23.62 -9.80
C ILE A 646 -0.50 -22.44 -9.45
N GLU A 647 -1.78 -22.70 -9.17
CA GLU A 647 -2.75 -21.70 -8.75
C GLU A 647 -2.86 -21.60 -7.23
N GLU A 648 -2.69 -22.74 -6.55
CA GLU A 648 -2.73 -22.84 -5.10
C GLU A 648 -1.80 -23.96 -4.62
N MET A 649 -1.12 -23.72 -3.52
CA MET A 649 -0.37 -24.75 -2.80
C MET A 649 -0.50 -24.51 -1.30
N ASP A 650 -0.71 -25.59 -0.54
CA ASP A 650 -0.79 -25.55 0.91
C ASP A 650 0.08 -26.65 1.50
N LEU A 651 1.09 -26.28 2.29
CA LEU A 651 1.95 -27.18 3.06
C LEU A 651 1.49 -27.07 4.52
N ASN A 652 0.64 -28.00 4.95
CA ASN A 652 -0.06 -27.93 6.23
C ASN A 652 -0.40 -29.31 6.81
N PRO A 653 0.27 -29.71 7.91
CA PRO A 653 1.32 -28.96 8.63
C PRO A 653 2.74 -29.18 8.07
N VAL A 654 3.60 -28.22 8.30
CA VAL A 654 5.06 -28.38 8.27
C VAL A 654 5.52 -28.49 9.73
N ILE A 655 6.18 -29.58 10.10
CA ILE A 655 6.69 -29.83 11.45
C ILE A 655 8.14 -29.39 11.51
N VAL A 656 8.41 -28.38 12.32
CA VAL A 656 9.75 -27.81 12.50
C VAL A 656 10.38 -28.34 13.79
N HIS A 657 11.54 -28.98 13.65
CA HIS A 657 12.30 -29.55 14.76
C HIS A 657 13.38 -28.58 15.23
N GLU A 658 14.17 -28.96 16.22
CA GLU A 658 15.36 -28.24 16.64
C GLU A 658 16.40 -28.12 15.52
N LYS A 659 16.45 -29.13 14.64
CA LYS A 659 17.26 -29.15 13.42
C LYS A 659 16.41 -29.67 12.26
N GLY A 660 16.23 -28.84 11.23
CA GLY A 660 15.47 -29.16 10.07
C GLY A 660 13.95 -29.14 10.27
N LEU A 661 13.25 -29.53 9.24
CA LEU A 661 11.78 -29.60 9.21
C LEU A 661 11.32 -30.72 8.28
N ILE A 662 10.04 -31.08 8.35
CA ILE A 662 9.41 -32.05 7.46
C ILE A 662 8.00 -31.59 7.09
N VAL A 663 7.65 -31.67 5.81
CA VAL A 663 6.28 -31.44 5.32
C VAL A 663 5.47 -32.70 5.55
N ALA A 664 4.49 -32.62 6.44
CA ALA A 664 3.68 -33.77 6.81
C ALA A 664 2.45 -33.95 5.91
N ASP A 665 1.93 -32.87 5.32
CA ASP A 665 0.82 -32.90 4.36
C ASP A 665 0.93 -31.76 3.35
N ALA A 666 0.39 -32.00 2.14
CA ALA A 666 0.40 -31.00 1.08
C ALA A 666 -0.82 -31.10 0.18
N ARG A 667 -1.24 -29.96 -0.36
CA ARG A 667 -2.24 -29.82 -1.42
C ARG A 667 -1.69 -28.92 -2.51
N VAL A 668 -1.82 -29.34 -3.77
CA VAL A 668 -1.42 -28.54 -4.94
C VAL A 668 -2.57 -28.49 -5.93
N VAL A 669 -2.87 -27.31 -6.43
CA VAL A 669 -3.88 -27.05 -7.46
C VAL A 669 -3.19 -26.42 -8.67
N LEU A 670 -3.42 -26.97 -9.82
CA LEU A 670 -2.85 -26.52 -11.09
C LEU A 670 -3.93 -25.92 -12.00
N ALA A 671 -3.55 -24.95 -12.81
CA ALA A 671 -4.31 -24.57 -13.99
C ALA A 671 -4.31 -25.76 -14.98
N GLU A 672 -5.46 -26.10 -15.57
CA GLU A 672 -5.49 -27.04 -16.66
C GLU A 672 -5.01 -26.35 -17.95
N GLU A 673 -4.01 -26.94 -18.60
CA GLU A 673 -3.56 -26.49 -19.91
C GLU A 673 -4.65 -26.75 -20.96
N ARG A 674 -4.87 -25.79 -21.84
CA ARG A 674 -5.68 -26.04 -23.07
C ARG A 674 -4.98 -27.15 -23.88
N ARG A 675 -5.66 -28.30 -24.04
CA ARG A 675 -5.26 -29.30 -25.02
C ARG A 675 -5.54 -28.81 -26.43
#